data_b392397edc0bf0c6fc222fd91ce398a1
#
_entry.id   b392397edc0bf0c6fc222fd91ce398a1
#
_cell.length_a   1.000
_cell.length_b   1.000
_cell.length_c   1.000
_cell.angle_alpha   90.00
_cell.angle_beta   90.00
_cell.angle_gamma   90.00
#
_symmetry.space_group_name_H-M   'P 1'
#
loop_
_entity.id
_entity.type
_entity.pdbx_description
1 polymer ?
#
loop_
_entity_poly.entity_id
_entity_poly.type
_entity_poly.pdbx_seq_one_letter_code
_entity_poly.pdbx_strand_id
1 'polypeptide(L)'
;NYVVGITQDKQGFLWFATEEGLNKFDGTRFITYYKNDPSNNTQSITGNELNQVYADPKRPIIWIATQRDGLNAYNYHSQTFTAYQNDPQNPNSLITNDVTDIVSAQNTDGLWICTYYRGIEYLDIATGKFTHYNKKTVPTLESEQTWTVLDGGDENLYIGHVNSGFSILSLKDRSTKNFRHDPNDPNSLPGDEVSTILKDSYGNIWLGTDGGLALYNSTTQSFVTFKQNRNDKYGTLSTRIFCIKQLKNNKLWIASELSGITILDLKQSQFLSPEQITFEFLREGDDSRSLSNASVRYIYQDSFDNVWLGTWGGGINFISSEPALFTTIDYSPIPTNSNSLNNKIVSSICTDQQGRLWIGTDGGGINVFENNKRVAIYKKETGELLSNSVQTAFRDSKGNLWFGTFLGSVSFYNSQTKTFRSITPMGRTNLDVRAFCEDNHHRIWIGCSEGIYIYDPEKMEVIQHYHSGNSELHGNLIRTIEQDEKGRFWIGTFGDGMGVYSPDFHLIKHYIQREGFCSNTVNQIYKDKEKRMWVATGDGLVCFRSPEDTDYKTYQRKDGFANTFIQAITEDQQGNIWFSTNKGIGCYVTKKKRFYHYGHSDDVPAGNFMRGSVAKNTDGSIYFGSINGLCCFAPNIAMSNFKIPPVIITEMRIFERLGNQKNSEVFVSLSDKQEVELTHEQNTFSLTFNVQNYSFVNQMDYTYMLKGLENSWYTVNENNSVTFRNIPPGKYEFLIKARIHNQEWPEEATSLIIRVNPPIWLTWWAKLIYILTSISIIYLILHAYKKKIDLES
;
A
#
# COMPACT_ATOMS: atom_id res chain seq x y z
N ASN A 1 19.23 -4.02 5.37
CA ASN A 1 18.42 -5.04 4.70
C ASN A 1 18.01 -6.22 5.61
N TYR A 2 18.60 -6.32 6.81
CA TYR A 2 18.30 -7.35 7.82
C TYR A 2 17.44 -6.73 8.92
N VAL A 3 16.17 -7.14 9.03
CA VAL A 3 15.21 -6.61 10.00
C VAL A 3 14.89 -7.71 11.01
N VAL A 4 15.28 -7.50 12.26
CA VAL A 4 15.20 -8.51 13.34
C VAL A 4 14.15 -8.19 14.39
N GLY A 5 13.63 -6.96 14.44
CA GLY A 5 12.59 -6.56 15.36
C GLY A 5 11.77 -5.39 14.78
N ILE A 6 10.48 -5.36 15.09
CA ILE A 6 9.56 -4.31 14.68
C ILE A 6 8.63 -3.98 15.85
N THR A 7 8.42 -2.70 16.10
CA THR A 7 7.45 -2.24 17.11
C THR A 7 6.83 -0.91 16.70
N GLN A 8 5.71 -0.54 17.30
CA GLN A 8 5.03 0.73 17.08
C GLN A 8 4.93 1.50 18.39
N ASP A 9 5.26 2.79 18.38
CA ASP A 9 5.08 3.66 19.53
C ASP A 9 3.61 4.14 19.67
N LYS A 10 3.31 4.82 20.78
CA LYS A 10 1.96 5.33 21.05
C LYS A 10 1.51 6.45 20.10
N GLN A 11 2.45 7.08 19.40
CA GLN A 11 2.17 8.09 18.40
C GLN A 11 1.87 7.49 17.02
N GLY A 12 2.07 6.16 16.88
CA GLY A 12 1.82 5.40 15.66
C GLY A 12 3.05 5.24 14.75
N PHE A 13 4.22 5.76 15.11
CA PHE A 13 5.45 5.55 14.35
C PHE A 13 5.96 4.13 14.50
N LEU A 14 6.51 3.59 13.42
CA LEU A 14 7.13 2.27 13.42
C LEU A 14 8.63 2.38 13.67
N TRP A 15 9.15 1.42 14.44
CA TRP A 15 10.54 1.30 14.79
C TRP A 15 11.06 -0.08 14.38
N PHE A 16 12.21 -0.08 13.73
CA PHE A 16 12.83 -1.29 13.19
C PHE A 16 14.22 -1.46 13.77
N ALA A 17 14.44 -2.63 14.38
CA ALA A 17 15.76 -3.07 14.77
C ALA A 17 16.45 -3.74 13.59
N THR A 18 17.65 -3.30 13.26
CA THR A 18 18.44 -3.83 12.15
C THR A 18 19.89 -4.10 12.58
N GLU A 19 20.66 -4.77 11.74
CA GLU A 19 22.11 -4.92 11.96
C GLU A 19 22.91 -3.62 11.74
N GLU A 20 22.25 -2.56 11.24
CA GLU A 20 22.87 -1.26 10.97
C GLU A 20 22.15 -0.12 11.70
N GLY A 21 21.70 -0.36 12.93
CA GLY A 21 21.11 0.64 13.80
C GLY A 21 19.60 0.57 13.95
N LEU A 22 19.06 1.55 14.67
CA LEU A 22 17.64 1.73 14.94
C LEU A 22 17.02 2.65 13.88
N ASN A 23 15.92 2.22 13.28
CA ASN A 23 15.23 2.99 12.26
C ASN A 23 13.82 3.35 12.69
N LYS A 24 13.46 4.63 12.63
CA LYS A 24 12.10 5.14 12.80
C LYS A 24 11.49 5.41 11.44
N PHE A 25 10.26 4.96 11.20
CA PHE A 25 9.50 5.20 9.97
C PHE A 25 8.26 6.04 10.26
N ASP A 26 8.12 7.14 9.52
CA ASP A 26 7.00 8.07 9.68
C ASP A 26 5.89 7.90 8.62
N GLY A 27 6.00 6.86 7.79
CA GLY A 27 5.10 6.58 6.66
C GLY A 27 5.68 6.99 5.30
N THR A 28 6.65 7.89 5.26
CA THR A 28 7.28 8.40 4.03
C THR A 28 8.78 8.24 3.99
N ARG A 29 9.43 8.34 5.14
CA ARG A 29 10.89 8.29 5.26
C ARG A 29 11.35 7.52 6.49
N PHE A 30 12.59 7.03 6.42
CA PHE A 30 13.29 6.44 7.55
C PHE A 30 14.25 7.46 8.17
N ILE A 31 14.24 7.51 9.50
CA ILE A 31 15.24 8.23 10.31
C ILE A 31 16.05 7.16 11.02
N THR A 32 17.36 7.12 10.76
CA THR A 32 18.24 6.11 11.34
C THR A 32 19.08 6.69 12.49
N TYR A 33 19.18 5.95 13.57
CA TYR A 33 19.98 6.28 14.76
C TYR A 33 21.18 5.33 14.83
N TYR A 34 22.37 5.90 14.82
CA TYR A 34 23.63 5.17 14.85
C TYR A 34 24.42 5.42 16.13
N LYS A 35 25.31 4.48 16.47
CA LYS A 35 26.35 4.70 17.47
C LYS A 35 27.29 5.80 16.98
N ASN A 36 27.59 6.77 17.86
CA ASN A 36 28.48 7.91 17.59
C ASN A 36 28.05 8.76 16.35
N ASP A 37 26.76 9.00 16.19
CA ASP A 37 26.25 9.88 15.14
C ASP A 37 26.79 11.31 15.32
N PRO A 38 27.62 11.83 14.41
CA PRO A 38 28.21 13.16 14.53
C PRO A 38 27.21 14.30 14.39
N SER A 39 26.01 14.02 13.87
CA SER A 39 24.92 15.00 13.76
C SER A 39 24.17 15.20 15.08
N ASN A 40 24.38 14.34 16.06
CA ASN A 40 23.66 14.31 17.33
C ASN A 40 24.61 14.66 18.47
N ASN A 41 24.55 15.88 18.99
CA ASN A 41 25.33 16.34 20.15
C ASN A 41 24.85 15.75 21.50
N THR A 42 23.83 14.87 21.46
CA THR A 42 23.28 14.18 22.62
C THR A 42 23.65 12.70 22.61
N GLN A 43 23.44 12.01 23.72
CA GLN A 43 23.73 10.58 23.87
C GLN A 43 23.14 9.78 22.70
N SER A 44 23.97 8.99 22.03
CA SER A 44 23.58 8.10 20.95
C SER A 44 23.32 6.67 21.45
N ILE A 45 22.76 5.82 20.60
CA ILE A 45 22.68 4.39 20.85
C ILE A 45 24.08 3.78 21.07
N THR A 46 24.20 2.80 21.94
CA THR A 46 25.49 2.22 22.31
C THR A 46 26.07 1.26 21.28
N GLY A 47 25.23 0.66 20.44
CA GLY A 47 25.62 -0.32 19.42
C GLY A 47 24.71 -0.30 18.21
N ASN A 48 25.24 -0.66 17.03
CA ASN A 48 24.48 -0.71 15.79
C ASN A 48 23.85 -2.09 15.49
N GLU A 49 24.46 -3.16 16.03
CA GLU A 49 23.95 -4.52 15.85
C GLU A 49 22.83 -4.78 16.88
N LEU A 50 21.58 -4.78 16.42
CA LEU A 50 20.41 -4.92 17.27
C LEU A 50 19.83 -6.34 17.19
N ASN A 51 19.26 -6.82 18.32
CA ASN A 51 18.55 -8.10 18.40
C ASN A 51 17.04 -7.89 18.50
N GLN A 52 16.58 -6.85 19.22
CA GLN A 52 15.16 -6.62 19.45
C GLN A 52 14.89 -5.15 19.68
N VAL A 53 13.67 -4.72 19.39
CA VAL A 53 13.10 -3.42 19.72
C VAL A 53 11.71 -3.61 20.34
N TYR A 54 11.42 -2.90 21.41
CA TYR A 54 10.19 -3.04 22.18
C TYR A 54 9.63 -1.69 22.63
N ALA A 55 8.41 -1.34 22.24
CA ALA A 55 7.75 -0.12 22.70
C ALA A 55 7.15 -0.33 24.09
N ASP A 56 7.51 0.52 25.06
CA ASP A 56 6.95 0.48 26.41
C ASP A 56 5.44 0.77 26.37
N PRO A 57 4.58 -0.12 26.91
CA PRO A 57 3.12 0.08 26.84
C PRO A 57 2.62 1.22 27.73
N LYS A 58 3.43 1.69 28.68
CA LYS A 58 3.04 2.74 29.64
C LYS A 58 3.76 4.07 29.41
N ARG A 59 5.01 4.04 28.90
CA ARG A 59 5.93 5.18 28.79
C ARG A 59 6.26 5.55 27.36
N PRO A 60 6.68 6.77 27.07
CA PRO A 60 7.18 7.18 25.75
C PRO A 60 8.62 6.67 25.52
N ILE A 61 8.84 5.37 25.71
CA ILE A 61 10.15 4.73 25.63
C ILE A 61 10.14 3.60 24.61
N ILE A 62 11.18 3.58 23.79
CA ILE A 62 11.54 2.43 22.95
C ILE A 62 12.75 1.76 23.61
N TRP A 63 12.58 0.51 24.01
CA TRP A 63 13.62 -0.34 24.54
C TRP A 63 14.35 -1.05 23.40
N ILE A 64 15.68 -1.12 23.44
CA ILE A 64 16.50 -1.62 22.36
C ILE A 64 17.54 -2.58 22.93
N ALA A 65 17.45 -3.84 22.52
CA ALA A 65 18.43 -4.89 22.81
C ALA A 65 19.55 -4.86 21.78
N THR A 66 20.81 -4.77 22.23
CA THR A 66 21.98 -4.84 21.35
C THR A 66 22.70 -6.15 21.52
N GLN A 67 23.44 -6.58 20.49
CA GLN A 67 24.18 -7.84 20.54
C GLN A 67 25.31 -7.84 21.60
N ARG A 68 25.97 -6.68 21.81
CA ARG A 68 27.18 -6.60 22.66
C ARG A 68 27.35 -5.32 23.45
N ASP A 69 26.44 -4.39 23.30
CA ASP A 69 26.55 -3.02 23.82
C ASP A 69 25.48 -2.68 24.87
N GLY A 70 24.79 -3.69 25.42
CA GLY A 70 23.81 -3.58 26.51
C GLY A 70 22.39 -3.27 26.05
N LEU A 71 21.60 -2.74 26.98
CA LEU A 71 20.22 -2.31 26.78
C LEU A 71 20.17 -0.79 26.64
N ASN A 72 19.43 -0.28 25.65
CA ASN A 72 19.16 1.14 25.52
C ASN A 72 17.68 1.43 25.70
N ALA A 73 17.38 2.60 26.27
CA ALA A 73 16.06 3.19 26.35
C ALA A 73 16.05 4.52 25.58
N TYR A 74 15.29 4.63 24.53
CA TYR A 74 15.08 5.88 23.80
C TYR A 74 13.75 6.51 24.22
N ASN A 75 13.82 7.67 24.88
CA ASN A 75 12.62 8.45 25.15
C ASN A 75 12.33 9.37 23.96
N TYR A 76 11.24 9.08 23.23
CA TYR A 76 10.92 9.82 22.01
C TYR A 76 10.26 11.19 22.25
N HIS A 77 9.84 11.52 23.51
CA HIS A 77 9.41 12.88 23.86
C HIS A 77 10.61 13.80 24.12
N SER A 78 11.57 13.35 24.95
CA SER A 78 12.79 14.11 25.23
C SER A 78 13.88 13.95 24.17
N GLN A 79 13.75 12.96 23.28
CA GLN A 79 14.74 12.58 22.25
C GLN A 79 16.10 12.20 22.85
N THR A 80 16.09 11.51 23.98
CA THR A 80 17.32 11.13 24.71
C THR A 80 17.46 9.62 24.81
N PHE A 81 18.70 9.14 24.72
CA PHE A 81 19.04 7.75 25.00
C PHE A 81 19.54 7.62 26.44
N THR A 82 19.13 6.54 27.11
CA THR A 82 19.69 6.07 28.40
C THR A 82 20.24 4.67 28.15
N ALA A 83 21.49 4.47 28.47
CA ALA A 83 22.16 3.19 28.34
C ALA A 83 22.25 2.44 29.68
N TYR A 84 21.96 1.14 29.62
CA TYR A 84 22.15 0.20 30.74
C TYR A 84 23.18 -0.83 30.29
N GLN A 85 24.34 -0.79 30.89
CA GLN A 85 25.46 -1.66 30.56
C GLN A 85 25.97 -2.39 31.80
N ASN A 86 26.74 -3.46 31.59
CA ASN A 86 27.41 -4.17 32.66
C ASN A 86 28.46 -3.25 33.34
N ASP A 87 28.36 -3.11 34.66
CA ASP A 87 29.36 -2.51 35.50
C ASP A 87 29.80 -3.52 36.57
N PRO A 88 31.01 -4.09 36.48
CA PRO A 88 31.52 -5.06 37.46
C PRO A 88 31.57 -4.58 38.88
N GLN A 89 31.56 -3.26 39.11
CA GLN A 89 31.58 -2.65 40.44
C GLN A 89 30.17 -2.46 41.03
N ASN A 90 29.14 -2.56 40.19
CA ASN A 90 27.75 -2.39 40.59
C ASN A 90 26.94 -3.69 40.45
N PRO A 91 26.66 -4.40 41.57
CA PRO A 91 25.93 -5.67 41.53
C PRO A 91 24.46 -5.55 41.10
N ASN A 92 23.94 -4.32 40.98
CA ASN A 92 22.58 -4.07 40.48
C ASN A 92 22.58 -3.56 39.02
N SER A 93 23.72 -3.60 38.31
CA SER A 93 23.81 -3.31 36.89
C SER A 93 23.41 -4.51 36.04
N LEU A 94 23.22 -4.33 34.75
CA LEU A 94 23.05 -5.43 33.82
C LEU A 94 24.23 -6.40 33.90
N ILE A 95 23.94 -7.71 33.96
CA ILE A 95 25.01 -8.71 34.22
C ILE A 95 25.95 -8.94 33.04
N THR A 96 25.46 -8.72 31.81
CA THR A 96 26.23 -8.79 30.57
C THR A 96 25.63 -7.90 29.52
N ASN A 97 26.41 -7.44 28.55
CA ASN A 97 25.94 -6.58 27.47
C ASN A 97 25.28 -7.29 26.28
N ASP A 98 25.22 -8.61 26.28
CA ASP A 98 24.63 -9.43 25.24
C ASP A 98 23.13 -9.62 25.48
N VAL A 99 22.28 -8.70 25.04
CA VAL A 99 20.82 -8.74 25.25
C VAL A 99 20.12 -9.36 24.03
N THR A 100 19.29 -10.37 24.25
CA THR A 100 18.62 -11.10 23.16
C THR A 100 17.14 -10.77 23.02
N ASP A 101 16.40 -10.61 24.12
CA ASP A 101 14.96 -10.36 24.12
C ASP A 101 14.52 -9.48 25.28
N ILE A 102 13.39 -8.77 25.10
CA ILE A 102 12.82 -7.84 26.07
C ILE A 102 11.28 -8.01 26.08
N VAL A 103 10.71 -8.18 27.26
CA VAL A 103 9.25 -8.22 27.43
C VAL A 103 8.84 -7.51 28.73
N SER A 104 7.68 -6.83 28.72
CA SER A 104 7.11 -6.26 29.95
C SER A 104 6.70 -7.34 30.93
N ALA A 105 7.00 -7.10 32.22
CA ALA A 105 6.44 -7.91 33.29
C ALA A 105 4.93 -7.65 33.43
N GLN A 106 4.14 -8.72 33.57
CA GLN A 106 2.67 -8.61 33.61
C GLN A 106 2.15 -8.07 34.96
N ASN A 107 2.78 -8.50 36.07
CA ASN A 107 2.29 -8.21 37.41
C ASN A 107 3.06 -7.09 38.14
N THR A 108 4.12 -6.57 37.52
CA THR A 108 4.97 -5.53 38.09
C THR A 108 5.33 -4.46 37.05
N ASP A 109 5.86 -3.33 37.49
CA ASP A 109 6.30 -2.26 36.60
C ASP A 109 7.78 -2.41 36.22
N GLY A 110 8.07 -3.50 35.50
CA GLY A 110 9.42 -3.86 35.11
C GLY A 110 9.51 -4.55 33.77
N LEU A 111 10.72 -4.93 33.40
CA LEU A 111 11.03 -5.67 32.20
C LEU A 111 11.74 -7.00 32.52
N TRP A 112 11.35 -8.04 31.83
CA TRP A 112 12.13 -9.26 31.72
C TRP A 112 13.03 -9.17 30.50
N ILE A 113 14.31 -9.52 30.68
CA ILE A 113 15.35 -9.37 29.67
C ILE A 113 16.13 -10.68 29.59
N CYS A 114 16.22 -11.24 28.38
CA CYS A 114 17.12 -12.37 28.14
C CYS A 114 18.52 -11.92 27.79
N THR A 115 19.50 -12.69 28.24
CA THR A 115 20.90 -12.50 27.89
C THR A 115 21.49 -13.76 27.27
N TYR A 116 22.41 -13.62 26.32
CA TYR A 116 22.96 -14.75 25.60
C TYR A 116 23.80 -15.71 26.49
N TYR A 117 24.42 -15.20 27.55
CA TYR A 117 25.39 -15.97 28.34
C TYR A 117 25.13 -16.04 29.86
N ARG A 118 24.24 -15.22 30.41
CA ARG A 118 24.15 -15.03 31.89
C ARG A 118 22.72 -15.15 32.44
N GLY A 119 21.81 -15.79 31.71
CA GLY A 119 20.44 -16.04 32.16
C GLY A 119 19.52 -14.87 31.90
N ILE A 120 18.59 -14.65 32.82
CA ILE A 120 17.50 -13.66 32.68
C ILE A 120 17.69 -12.56 33.74
N GLU A 121 17.36 -11.35 33.32
CA GLU A 121 17.39 -10.15 34.16
C GLU A 121 15.95 -9.63 34.36
N TYR A 122 15.68 -9.14 35.56
CA TYR A 122 14.53 -8.31 35.84
C TYR A 122 14.99 -6.87 36.09
N LEU A 123 14.53 -5.94 35.24
CA LEU A 123 14.78 -4.50 35.44
C LEU A 123 13.56 -3.87 36.11
N ASP A 124 13.76 -3.34 37.33
CA ASP A 124 12.85 -2.39 37.96
C ASP A 124 13.04 -1.01 37.29
N ILE A 125 12.08 -0.58 36.48
CA ILE A 125 12.20 0.66 35.68
C ILE A 125 12.25 1.90 36.58
N ALA A 126 11.57 1.90 37.74
CA ALA A 126 11.51 3.04 38.64
C ALA A 126 12.87 3.32 39.32
N THR A 127 13.59 2.26 39.65
CA THR A 127 14.89 2.37 40.37
C THR A 127 16.09 2.19 39.45
N GLY A 128 15.91 1.64 38.23
CA GLY A 128 16.99 1.29 37.31
C GLY A 128 17.83 0.10 37.73
N LYS A 129 17.37 -0.67 38.72
CA LYS A 129 18.11 -1.80 39.29
C LYS A 129 17.76 -3.11 38.64
N PHE A 130 18.78 -3.94 38.42
CA PHE A 130 18.64 -5.30 37.89
C PHE A 130 18.62 -6.35 38.97
N THR A 131 17.78 -7.36 38.80
CA THR A 131 17.79 -8.58 39.62
C THR A 131 18.10 -9.76 38.71
N HIS A 132 19.08 -10.58 39.08
CA HIS A 132 19.64 -11.64 38.27
C HIS A 132 18.95 -12.99 38.52
N TYR A 133 18.57 -13.67 37.46
CA TYR A 133 18.04 -15.05 37.45
C TYR A 133 18.96 -15.95 36.61
N ASN A 134 19.96 -16.50 37.26
CA ASN A 134 21.02 -17.35 36.70
C ASN A 134 21.23 -18.60 37.56
N LYS A 135 22.15 -19.51 37.22
CA LYS A 135 22.40 -20.74 37.99
C LYS A 135 22.81 -20.52 39.44
N LYS A 136 23.34 -19.35 39.77
CA LYS A 136 23.69 -18.99 41.18
C LYS A 136 22.42 -18.67 41.99
N THR A 137 21.44 -18.03 41.40
CA THR A 137 20.18 -17.58 42.06
C THR A 137 19.03 -18.53 41.82
N VAL A 138 19.09 -19.36 40.74
CA VAL A 138 18.14 -20.41 40.30
C VAL A 138 18.95 -21.64 39.93
N PRO A 139 19.39 -22.47 40.91
CA PRO A 139 20.26 -23.61 40.63
C PRO A 139 19.67 -24.67 39.69
N THR A 140 18.35 -24.72 39.60
CA THR A 140 17.62 -25.66 38.75
C THR A 140 17.45 -25.21 37.28
N LEU A 141 17.93 -24.01 36.93
CA LEU A 141 17.90 -23.50 35.58
C LEU A 141 18.77 -24.37 34.65
N GLU A 142 18.22 -24.85 33.55
CA GLU A 142 18.91 -25.80 32.63
C GLU A 142 20.15 -25.14 32.01
N SER A 143 20.03 -23.92 31.53
CA SER A 143 21.12 -23.17 30.90
C SER A 143 21.00 -21.65 31.16
N GLU A 144 22.15 -21.00 31.23
CA GLU A 144 22.24 -19.54 31.25
C GLU A 144 22.26 -18.91 29.84
N GLN A 145 22.30 -19.72 28.79
CA GLN A 145 22.17 -19.30 27.40
C GLN A 145 20.70 -19.17 27.04
N THR A 146 20.12 -18.00 27.27
CA THR A 146 18.71 -17.74 27.03
C THR A 146 18.54 -16.88 25.79
N TRP A 147 17.47 -17.16 25.03
CA TRP A 147 17.18 -16.45 23.78
C TRP A 147 15.90 -15.62 23.87
N THR A 148 14.82 -16.21 24.35
CA THR A 148 13.50 -15.56 24.44
C THR A 148 12.83 -15.84 25.77
N VAL A 149 11.98 -14.92 26.22
CA VAL A 149 11.19 -15.05 27.45
C VAL A 149 9.76 -14.59 27.22
N LEU A 150 8.82 -15.30 27.87
CA LEU A 150 7.42 -14.91 27.94
C LEU A 150 6.99 -14.89 29.42
N ASP A 151 6.47 -13.75 29.89
CA ASP A 151 5.75 -13.68 31.17
C ASP A 151 4.32 -14.18 30.97
N GLY A 152 3.98 -15.32 31.55
CA GLY A 152 2.68 -15.95 31.43
C GLY A 152 1.54 -15.21 32.15
N GLY A 153 1.85 -14.26 33.04
CA GLY A 153 0.88 -13.61 33.93
C GLY A 153 0.36 -14.52 35.07
N ASP A 154 0.84 -15.78 35.15
CA ASP A 154 0.46 -16.84 36.08
C ASP A 154 1.56 -17.18 37.09
N GLU A 155 2.42 -16.22 37.42
CA GLU A 155 3.65 -16.36 38.23
C GLU A 155 4.70 -17.28 37.60
N ASN A 156 4.59 -17.62 36.33
CA ASN A 156 5.57 -18.38 35.58
C ASN A 156 6.22 -17.59 34.48
N LEU A 157 7.53 -17.77 34.32
CA LEU A 157 8.27 -17.36 33.13
C LEU A 157 8.52 -18.57 32.25
N TYR A 158 8.22 -18.41 30.98
CA TYR A 158 8.49 -19.39 29.94
C TYR A 158 9.75 -18.96 29.19
N ILE A 159 10.78 -19.80 29.20
CA ILE A 159 12.14 -19.46 28.78
C ILE A 159 12.56 -20.36 27.63
N GLY A 160 12.93 -19.77 26.51
CA GLY A 160 13.58 -20.45 25.40
C GLY A 160 15.10 -20.34 25.49
N HIS A 161 15.77 -21.46 25.36
CA HIS A 161 17.23 -21.55 25.39
C HIS A 161 17.84 -21.62 24.00
N VAL A 162 19.10 -21.22 23.86
CA VAL A 162 19.82 -21.27 22.57
C VAL A 162 20.03 -22.71 22.08
N ASN A 163 20.41 -23.65 23.01
CA ASN A 163 20.67 -25.04 22.67
C ASN A 163 20.25 -25.99 23.80
N SER A 164 19.37 -25.60 24.69
CA SER A 164 19.03 -26.39 25.88
C SER A 164 17.52 -26.49 26.11
N GLY A 165 16.75 -26.34 25.04
CA GLY A 165 15.30 -26.56 25.04
C GLY A 165 14.51 -25.47 25.71
N PHE A 166 13.54 -25.83 26.50
CA PHE A 166 12.52 -25.00 27.07
C PHE A 166 12.43 -25.16 28.59
N SER A 167 12.33 -24.07 29.33
CA SER A 167 12.17 -24.09 30.78
C SER A 167 10.96 -23.27 31.24
N ILE A 168 10.27 -23.74 32.28
CA ILE A 168 9.24 -22.98 32.98
C ILE A 168 9.77 -22.66 34.37
N LEU A 169 10.01 -21.37 34.64
CA LEU A 169 10.49 -20.86 35.91
C LEU A 169 9.31 -20.34 36.73
N SER A 170 9.10 -20.91 37.91
CA SER A 170 8.16 -20.38 38.91
C SER A 170 8.82 -19.19 39.65
N LEU A 171 8.16 -18.02 39.56
CA LEU A 171 8.61 -16.82 40.26
C LEU A 171 8.42 -16.91 41.78
N LYS A 172 7.50 -17.79 42.25
CA LYS A 172 7.15 -17.95 43.66
C LYS A 172 8.25 -18.61 44.47
N ASP A 173 8.81 -19.71 43.97
CA ASP A 173 9.79 -20.55 44.68
C ASP A 173 11.12 -20.69 43.93
N ARG A 174 11.26 -20.06 42.76
CA ARG A 174 12.46 -20.11 41.92
C ARG A 174 12.82 -21.54 41.44
N SER A 175 11.86 -22.44 41.38
CA SER A 175 12.03 -23.78 40.77
C SER A 175 11.84 -23.73 39.26
N THR A 176 12.48 -24.64 38.53
CA THR A 176 12.31 -24.78 37.09
C THR A 176 11.87 -26.16 36.69
N LYS A 177 11.05 -26.25 35.66
CA LYS A 177 10.78 -27.46 34.88
C LYS A 177 11.46 -27.33 33.53
N ASN A 178 12.27 -28.32 33.15
CA ASN A 178 13.11 -28.24 31.97
C ASN A 178 12.67 -29.35 30.98
N PHE A 179 12.60 -28.99 29.70
CA PHE A 179 12.16 -29.85 28.59
C PHE A 179 13.19 -29.79 27.48
N ARG A 180 13.57 -30.97 26.94
CA ARG A 180 14.52 -31.08 25.85
C ARG A 180 13.99 -31.97 24.74
N HIS A 181 14.68 -31.90 23.60
CA HIS A 181 14.44 -32.81 22.49
C HIS A 181 14.93 -34.23 22.83
N ASP A 182 14.07 -35.22 22.62
CA ASP A 182 14.43 -36.66 22.66
C ASP A 182 14.04 -37.29 21.31
N PRO A 183 15.01 -37.75 20.50
CA PRO A 183 14.71 -38.37 19.21
C PRO A 183 13.84 -39.64 19.31
N ASN A 184 13.79 -40.26 20.49
CA ASN A 184 13.04 -41.49 20.74
C ASN A 184 11.62 -41.22 21.26
N ASP A 185 11.32 -39.97 21.71
CA ASP A 185 9.99 -39.59 22.19
C ASP A 185 9.33 -38.59 21.23
N PRO A 186 8.32 -39.00 20.46
CA PRO A 186 7.61 -38.13 19.53
C PRO A 186 6.80 -37.00 20.22
N ASN A 187 6.59 -37.08 21.53
CA ASN A 187 5.91 -36.07 22.34
C ASN A 187 6.89 -35.14 23.07
N SER A 188 8.20 -35.29 22.83
CA SER A 188 9.22 -34.36 23.31
C SER A 188 9.26 -33.10 22.48
N LEU A 189 10.05 -32.11 22.92
CA LEU A 189 10.30 -30.87 22.15
C LEU A 189 10.93 -31.25 20.78
N PRO A 190 10.50 -30.64 19.66
CA PRO A 190 11.01 -31.01 18.33
C PRO A 190 12.46 -30.57 18.06
N GLY A 191 12.97 -29.60 18.82
CA GLY A 191 14.36 -29.13 18.75
C GLY A 191 14.79 -28.42 20.02
N ASP A 192 16.08 -28.32 20.28
CA ASP A 192 16.66 -27.73 21.52
C ASP A 192 16.93 -26.21 21.41
N GLU A 193 16.91 -25.61 20.21
CA GLU A 193 16.96 -24.16 20.03
C GLU A 193 15.51 -23.62 20.00
N VAL A 194 15.11 -22.90 21.06
CA VAL A 194 13.79 -22.28 21.14
C VAL A 194 13.92 -20.77 20.89
N SER A 195 13.50 -20.35 19.71
CA SER A 195 13.68 -18.99 19.22
C SER A 195 12.51 -18.05 19.52
N THR A 196 11.30 -18.58 19.77
CA THR A 196 10.12 -17.78 20.04
C THR A 196 9.11 -18.55 20.88
N ILE A 197 8.39 -17.86 21.76
CA ILE A 197 7.34 -18.38 22.62
C ILE A 197 6.13 -17.46 22.54
N LEU A 198 4.94 -18.00 22.35
CA LEU A 198 3.69 -17.24 22.31
C LEU A 198 2.61 -17.92 23.16
N LYS A 199 1.91 -17.15 23.99
CA LYS A 199 0.65 -17.56 24.62
C LYS A 199 -0.51 -17.01 23.79
N ASP A 200 -1.33 -17.88 23.23
CA ASP A 200 -2.46 -17.45 22.40
C ASP A 200 -3.66 -16.99 23.25
N SER A 201 -4.69 -16.46 22.60
CA SER A 201 -5.90 -15.96 23.28
C SER A 201 -6.72 -17.03 23.97
N TYR A 202 -6.43 -18.31 23.72
CA TYR A 202 -7.04 -19.47 24.40
C TYR A 202 -6.20 -19.99 25.57
N GLY A 203 -5.02 -19.38 25.78
CA GLY A 203 -4.09 -19.77 26.87
C GLY A 203 -3.08 -20.84 26.49
N ASN A 204 -3.04 -21.28 25.25
CA ASN A 204 -2.08 -22.28 24.79
C ASN A 204 -0.67 -21.65 24.62
N ILE A 205 0.36 -22.41 24.94
CA ILE A 205 1.76 -22.01 24.78
C ILE A 205 2.35 -22.64 23.51
N TRP A 206 2.64 -21.81 22.54
CA TRP A 206 3.27 -22.16 21.27
C TRP A 206 4.77 -21.89 21.31
N LEU A 207 5.56 -22.80 20.75
CA LEU A 207 7.02 -22.73 20.71
C LEU A 207 7.51 -22.89 19.27
N GLY A 208 8.36 -21.97 18.85
CA GLY A 208 9.14 -22.10 17.61
C GLY A 208 10.54 -22.59 17.92
N THR A 209 10.93 -23.69 17.29
CA THR A 209 12.23 -24.33 17.49
C THR A 209 12.98 -24.50 16.18
N ASP A 210 14.23 -24.92 16.24
CA ASP A 210 15.02 -25.34 15.06
C ASP A 210 14.50 -26.63 14.41
N GLY A 211 13.72 -27.44 15.15
CA GLY A 211 13.02 -28.64 14.67
C GLY A 211 11.57 -28.42 14.25
N GLY A 212 11.05 -27.20 14.34
CA GLY A 212 9.69 -26.85 13.91
C GLY A 212 8.79 -26.25 14.99
N LEU A 213 7.47 -26.29 14.74
CA LEU A 213 6.42 -25.73 15.60
C LEU A 213 5.92 -26.76 16.60
N ALA A 214 5.84 -26.35 17.88
CA ALA A 214 5.29 -27.18 18.96
C ALA A 214 4.22 -26.43 19.76
N LEU A 215 3.25 -27.19 20.26
CA LEU A 215 2.25 -26.76 21.24
C LEU A 215 2.51 -27.49 22.56
N TYR A 216 2.73 -26.75 23.64
CA TYR A 216 2.93 -27.29 24.98
C TYR A 216 1.60 -27.71 25.61
N ASN A 217 1.49 -28.96 26.06
CA ASN A 217 0.37 -29.47 26.83
C ASN A 217 0.73 -29.47 28.33
N SER A 218 0.18 -28.53 29.08
CA SER A 218 0.45 -28.41 30.52
C SER A 218 -0.04 -29.56 31.38
N THR A 219 -1.09 -30.28 30.93
CA THR A 219 -1.65 -31.43 31.67
C THR A 219 -0.75 -32.66 31.60
N THR A 220 -0.26 -32.98 30.40
CA THR A 220 0.60 -34.14 30.17
C THR A 220 2.09 -33.79 30.27
N GLN A 221 2.43 -32.50 30.35
CA GLN A 221 3.81 -31.99 30.32
C GLN A 221 4.60 -32.47 29.10
N SER A 222 3.94 -32.50 27.96
CA SER A 222 4.46 -32.99 26.67
C SER A 222 4.14 -31.99 25.56
N PHE A 223 4.63 -32.28 24.34
CA PHE A 223 4.46 -31.41 23.19
C PHE A 223 3.68 -32.09 22.08
N VAL A 224 2.87 -31.33 21.42
CA VAL A 224 2.25 -31.71 20.15
C VAL A 224 3.02 -30.99 19.04
N THR A 225 3.69 -31.76 18.19
CA THR A 225 4.47 -31.24 17.06
C THR A 225 3.60 -31.15 15.83
N PHE A 226 3.60 -30.02 15.18
CA PHE A 226 2.92 -29.79 13.91
C PHE A 226 3.89 -30.14 12.77
N LYS A 227 3.70 -31.33 12.20
CA LYS A 227 4.46 -31.77 11.03
C LYS A 227 3.68 -31.43 9.78
N GLN A 228 4.41 -31.17 8.72
CA GLN A 228 3.87 -30.87 7.42
C GLN A 228 2.95 -31.98 6.88
N ASN A 229 1.93 -31.62 6.12
CA ASN A 229 1.16 -32.54 5.30
C ASN A 229 2.07 -33.09 4.18
N ARG A 230 2.10 -34.43 3.99
CA ARG A 230 2.97 -35.16 3.02
C ARG A 230 2.89 -34.68 1.58
N ASN A 231 1.89 -33.88 1.24
CA ASN A 231 1.68 -33.32 -0.09
C ASN A 231 2.32 -31.92 -0.31
N ASP A 232 2.93 -31.30 0.71
CA ASP A 232 3.62 -30.03 0.55
C ASP A 232 5.11 -30.24 0.26
N LYS A 233 5.53 -29.96 -0.97
CA LYS A 233 6.88 -30.09 -1.49
C LYS A 233 7.97 -29.31 -0.71
N TYR A 234 7.60 -28.36 0.15
CA TYR A 234 8.53 -27.38 0.72
C TYR A 234 8.68 -27.35 2.25
N GLY A 235 8.07 -28.27 2.99
CA GLY A 235 8.42 -28.58 4.38
C GLY A 235 8.43 -27.45 5.42
N THR A 236 7.43 -26.58 5.42
CA THR A 236 7.49 -25.29 6.11
C THR A 236 7.56 -25.34 7.64
N LEU A 237 6.93 -26.32 8.28
CA LEU A 237 6.87 -26.41 9.75
C LEU A 237 7.94 -27.32 10.37
N SER A 238 8.80 -27.89 9.56
CA SER A 238 9.95 -28.75 10.00
C SER A 238 11.30 -28.03 9.92
N THR A 239 11.28 -26.71 9.65
CA THR A 239 12.46 -25.85 9.64
C THR A 239 12.48 -24.96 10.85
N ARG A 240 13.59 -24.25 11.09
CA ARG A 240 13.72 -23.27 12.16
C ARG A 240 12.62 -22.21 12.08
N ILE A 241 11.86 -22.03 13.15
CA ILE A 241 10.83 -21.02 13.32
C ILE A 241 11.43 -19.82 14.03
N PHE A 242 11.35 -18.63 13.45
CA PHE A 242 11.92 -17.42 14.04
C PHE A 242 10.93 -16.59 14.85
N CYS A 243 9.67 -16.54 14.41
CA CYS A 243 8.67 -15.72 15.05
C CYS A 243 7.28 -16.37 14.91
N ILE A 244 6.51 -16.31 15.99
CA ILE A 244 5.11 -16.71 16.02
C ILE A 244 4.30 -15.50 16.48
N LYS A 245 3.25 -15.14 15.76
CA LYS A 245 2.36 -14.02 16.12
C LYS A 245 0.91 -14.41 15.92
N GLN A 246 0.09 -14.22 16.94
CA GLN A 246 -1.36 -14.24 16.80
C GLN A 246 -1.83 -12.88 16.30
N LEU A 247 -2.58 -12.86 15.20
CA LEU A 247 -3.23 -11.66 14.68
C LEU A 247 -4.67 -11.54 15.24
N LYS A 248 -5.23 -10.34 15.18
CA LYS A 248 -6.59 -10.03 15.69
C LYS A 248 -7.71 -10.87 15.03
N ASN A 249 -7.46 -11.40 13.83
CA ASN A 249 -8.39 -12.30 13.12
C ASN A 249 -8.38 -13.75 13.61
N ASN A 250 -7.74 -14.04 14.76
CA ASN A 250 -7.52 -15.38 15.31
C ASN A 250 -6.70 -16.32 14.44
N LYS A 251 -5.91 -15.79 13.53
CA LYS A 251 -4.92 -16.57 12.78
C LYS A 251 -3.56 -16.47 13.44
N LEU A 252 -2.89 -17.60 13.53
CA LEU A 252 -1.50 -17.70 13.98
C LEU A 252 -0.59 -17.65 12.76
N TRP A 253 0.28 -16.67 12.72
CA TRP A 253 1.28 -16.49 11.68
C TRP A 253 2.63 -16.96 12.18
N ILE A 254 3.29 -17.79 11.38
CA ILE A 254 4.51 -18.52 11.75
C ILE A 254 5.56 -18.21 10.70
N ALA A 255 6.61 -17.51 11.11
CA ALA A 255 7.74 -17.13 10.26
C ALA A 255 8.86 -18.16 10.37
N SER A 256 9.36 -18.62 9.24
CA SER A 256 10.38 -19.66 9.16
C SER A 256 11.61 -19.26 8.33
N GLU A 257 12.69 -20.02 8.46
CA GLU A 257 14.00 -19.66 7.88
C GLU A 257 14.03 -19.63 6.35
N LEU A 258 13.37 -20.57 5.68
CA LEU A 258 13.46 -20.72 4.22
C LEU A 258 12.11 -20.94 3.54
N SER A 259 11.02 -20.75 4.26
CA SER A 259 9.69 -21.14 3.79
C SER A 259 8.64 -20.03 3.86
N GLY A 260 9.05 -18.82 4.17
CA GLY A 260 8.15 -17.66 4.30
C GLY A 260 7.27 -17.74 5.53
N ILE A 261 5.98 -17.49 5.34
CA ILE A 261 4.97 -17.49 6.40
C ILE A 261 4.02 -18.67 6.20
N THR A 262 3.79 -19.40 7.29
CA THR A 262 2.71 -20.38 7.42
C THR A 262 1.62 -19.79 8.30
N ILE A 263 0.36 -19.93 7.90
CA ILE A 263 -0.80 -19.37 8.61
C ILE A 263 -1.70 -20.51 9.05
N LEU A 264 -2.01 -20.52 10.35
CA LEU A 264 -2.89 -21.47 11.00
C LEU A 264 -4.13 -20.74 11.53
N ASP A 265 -5.33 -21.24 11.26
CA ASP A 265 -6.55 -20.80 11.93
C ASP A 265 -6.64 -21.45 13.31
N LEU A 266 -6.54 -20.66 14.37
CA LEU A 266 -6.60 -21.13 15.76
C LEU A 266 -7.92 -21.81 16.13
N LYS A 267 -9.02 -21.50 15.45
CA LYS A 267 -10.31 -22.20 15.67
C LYS A 267 -10.22 -23.68 15.23
N GLN A 268 -9.51 -23.95 14.14
CA GLN A 268 -9.29 -25.32 13.68
C GLN A 268 -8.43 -26.13 14.66
N SER A 269 -7.38 -25.51 15.24
CA SER A 269 -6.44 -26.18 16.14
C SER A 269 -7.08 -26.70 17.45
N GLN A 270 -8.26 -26.18 17.81
CA GLN A 270 -9.00 -26.63 19.02
C GLN A 270 -9.84 -27.87 18.80
N PHE A 271 -10.27 -28.14 17.56
CA PHE A 271 -11.22 -29.18 17.23
C PHE A 271 -10.66 -30.31 16.37
N LEU A 272 -9.50 -30.07 15.71
CA LEU A 272 -8.88 -31.01 14.79
C LEU A 272 -7.53 -31.51 15.34
N SER A 273 -7.22 -32.76 15.03
CA SER A 273 -5.86 -33.28 15.25
C SER A 273 -4.86 -32.57 14.31
N PRO A 274 -3.56 -32.45 14.67
CA PRO A 274 -2.57 -31.77 13.83
C PRO A 274 -2.54 -32.21 12.36
N GLU A 275 -2.89 -33.48 12.10
CA GLU A 275 -2.90 -34.08 10.77
C GLU A 275 -4.09 -33.61 9.90
N GLN A 276 -5.14 -33.04 10.51
CA GLN A 276 -6.38 -32.61 9.86
C GLN A 276 -6.40 -31.09 9.61
N ILE A 277 -5.42 -30.35 10.14
CA ILE A 277 -5.37 -28.91 10.04
C ILE A 277 -4.87 -28.51 8.64
N THR A 278 -5.55 -27.53 8.04
CA THR A 278 -5.13 -26.90 6.79
C THR A 278 -4.35 -25.62 7.06
N PHE A 279 -3.29 -25.40 6.30
CA PHE A 279 -2.44 -24.24 6.40
C PHE A 279 -2.57 -23.36 5.14
N GLU A 280 -2.53 -22.07 5.32
CA GLU A 280 -2.31 -21.08 4.26
C GLU A 280 -0.83 -20.68 4.25
N PHE A 281 -0.31 -20.24 3.08
CA PHE A 281 1.10 -19.92 2.93
C PHE A 281 1.31 -18.60 2.21
N LEU A 282 2.28 -17.78 2.68
CA LEU A 282 2.87 -16.70 1.93
C LEU A 282 4.31 -17.04 1.63
N ARG A 283 4.68 -17.06 0.36
CA ARG A 283 6.01 -17.52 -0.11
C ARG A 283 6.71 -16.46 -0.93
N GLU A 284 8.01 -16.59 -1.06
CA GLU A 284 8.82 -15.80 -1.99
C GLU A 284 8.39 -16.08 -3.43
N GLY A 285 8.36 -15.03 -4.24
CA GLY A 285 8.00 -15.10 -5.65
C GLY A 285 8.40 -13.82 -6.39
N ASP A 286 8.09 -13.79 -7.67
CA ASP A 286 8.43 -12.72 -8.60
C ASP A 286 7.26 -11.76 -8.89
N ASP A 287 6.13 -11.97 -8.26
CA ASP A 287 4.96 -11.09 -8.37
C ASP A 287 4.80 -10.15 -7.15
N SER A 288 4.04 -9.06 -7.32
CA SER A 288 3.82 -8.03 -6.29
C SER A 288 3.07 -8.51 -5.04
N ARG A 289 2.52 -9.74 -5.05
CA ARG A 289 1.80 -10.35 -3.92
C ARG A 289 2.62 -11.40 -3.19
N SER A 290 3.85 -11.62 -3.63
CA SER A 290 4.78 -12.58 -3.05
C SER A 290 5.72 -11.89 -2.04
N LEU A 291 6.32 -12.69 -1.14
CA LEU A 291 7.35 -12.19 -0.25
C LEU A 291 8.62 -11.84 -1.03
N SER A 292 9.30 -10.78 -0.60
CA SER A 292 10.60 -10.36 -1.15
C SER A 292 11.73 -11.33 -0.82
N ASN A 293 11.57 -12.15 0.23
CA ASN A 293 12.53 -13.15 0.67
C ASN A 293 11.85 -14.24 1.51
N ALA A 294 12.24 -15.49 1.33
CA ALA A 294 11.70 -16.65 2.05
C ALA A 294 12.08 -16.68 3.55
N SER A 295 13.16 -16.02 3.94
CA SER A 295 13.61 -15.99 5.33
C SER A 295 12.98 -14.81 6.08
N VAL A 296 11.83 -15.05 6.71
CA VAL A 296 11.12 -14.04 7.51
C VAL A 296 11.55 -14.17 8.97
N ARG A 297 12.03 -13.05 9.56
CA ARG A 297 12.57 -12.99 10.91
C ARG A 297 11.57 -12.50 11.94
N TYR A 298 10.70 -11.56 11.57
CA TYR A 298 9.80 -10.91 12.51
C TYR A 298 8.44 -10.62 11.89
N ILE A 299 7.38 -10.73 12.71
CA ILE A 299 5.99 -10.44 12.34
C ILE A 299 5.47 -9.39 13.33
N TYR A 300 4.95 -8.29 12.81
CA TYR A 300 4.32 -7.25 13.62
C TYR A 300 2.97 -6.85 13.04
N GLN A 301 1.96 -6.72 13.89
CA GLN A 301 0.65 -6.14 13.52
C GLN A 301 0.54 -4.77 14.17
N ASP A 302 0.35 -3.73 13.34
CA ASP A 302 0.23 -2.35 13.81
C ASP A 302 -1.16 -2.04 14.38
N SER A 303 -1.35 -0.82 14.88
CA SER A 303 -2.62 -0.37 15.49
C SER A 303 -3.80 -0.31 14.53
N PHE A 304 -3.54 -0.32 13.22
CA PHE A 304 -4.53 -0.37 12.12
C PHE A 304 -4.68 -1.75 11.50
N ASP A 305 -4.17 -2.78 12.17
CA ASP A 305 -4.24 -4.19 11.75
C ASP A 305 -3.40 -4.53 10.50
N ASN A 306 -2.57 -3.61 10.01
CA ASN A 306 -1.61 -3.93 8.96
C ASN A 306 -0.54 -4.88 9.49
N VAL A 307 -0.01 -5.74 8.63
CA VAL A 307 1.04 -6.68 8.98
C VAL A 307 2.37 -6.28 8.34
N TRP A 308 3.40 -6.23 9.16
CA TRP A 308 4.76 -5.90 8.79
C TRP A 308 5.66 -7.11 9.00
N LEU A 309 6.39 -7.50 7.96
CA LEU A 309 7.26 -8.67 7.99
C LEU A 309 8.71 -8.22 7.78
N GLY A 310 9.54 -8.41 8.77
CA GLY A 310 10.97 -8.21 8.67
C GLY A 310 11.65 -9.45 8.09
N THR A 311 12.51 -9.26 7.08
CA THR A 311 13.18 -10.36 6.39
C THR A 311 14.69 -10.33 6.54
N TRP A 312 15.32 -11.44 6.27
CA TRP A 312 16.78 -11.58 6.23
C TRP A 312 17.29 -11.32 4.81
N GLY A 313 17.57 -10.06 4.51
CA GLY A 313 18.11 -9.60 3.23
C GLY A 313 17.11 -9.00 2.24
N GLY A 314 15.80 -9.24 2.40
CA GLY A 314 14.75 -8.71 1.53
C GLY A 314 14.09 -7.41 2.06
N GLY A 315 14.57 -6.85 3.17
CA GLY A 315 13.99 -5.65 3.79
C GLY A 315 12.67 -5.93 4.50
N ILE A 316 11.65 -5.13 4.23
CA ILE A 316 10.34 -5.16 4.90
C ILE A 316 9.26 -5.47 3.87
N ASN A 317 8.38 -6.42 4.19
CA ASN A 317 7.12 -6.63 3.47
C ASN A 317 5.98 -6.02 4.27
N PHE A 318 5.12 -5.28 3.59
CA PHE A 318 3.93 -4.64 4.15
C PHE A 318 2.67 -5.27 3.56
N ILE A 319 1.73 -5.64 4.42
CA ILE A 319 0.43 -6.19 4.05
C ILE A 319 -0.64 -5.30 4.66
N SER A 320 -1.36 -4.57 3.82
CA SER A 320 -2.44 -3.70 4.23
C SER A 320 -3.62 -4.50 4.82
N SER A 321 -4.21 -4.00 5.89
CA SER A 321 -5.48 -4.49 6.43
C SER A 321 -6.68 -4.07 5.59
N GLU A 322 -6.54 -2.96 4.88
CA GLU A 322 -7.58 -2.44 4.00
C GLU A 322 -7.44 -3.04 2.60
N PRO A 323 -8.55 -3.30 1.90
CA PRO A 323 -8.49 -3.79 0.54
C PRO A 323 -7.84 -2.74 -0.37
N ALA A 324 -6.96 -3.18 -1.26
CA ALA A 324 -6.41 -2.31 -2.29
C ALA A 324 -7.55 -1.74 -3.15
N LEU A 325 -7.50 -0.43 -3.44
CA LEU A 325 -8.49 0.22 -4.30
C LEU A 325 -8.42 -0.34 -5.72
N PHE A 326 -7.21 -0.54 -6.21
CA PHE A 326 -6.91 -1.15 -7.50
C PHE A 326 -5.85 -2.24 -7.31
N THR A 327 -5.96 -3.31 -8.09
CA THR A 327 -4.98 -4.41 -8.11
C THR A 327 -4.56 -4.68 -9.54
N THR A 328 -3.35 -5.19 -9.73
CA THR A 328 -2.84 -5.54 -11.06
C THR A 328 -2.54 -7.04 -11.14
N ILE A 329 -2.96 -7.68 -12.23
CA ILE A 329 -2.45 -8.99 -12.62
C ILE A 329 -1.25 -8.72 -13.54
N ASP A 330 -0.05 -8.93 -12.98
CA ASP A 330 1.21 -8.63 -13.65
C ASP A 330 1.65 -9.75 -14.61
N TYR A 331 2.63 -9.43 -15.44
CA TYR A 331 3.35 -10.39 -16.26
C TYR A 331 4.43 -11.10 -15.44
N SER A 332 4.59 -12.41 -15.63
CA SER A 332 5.76 -13.15 -15.18
C SER A 332 6.40 -13.91 -16.33
N PRO A 333 7.75 -13.87 -16.46
CA PRO A 333 8.46 -14.71 -17.42
C PRO A 333 8.47 -16.19 -17.03
N ILE A 334 8.09 -16.53 -15.78
CA ILE A 334 8.06 -17.90 -15.27
C ILE A 334 6.79 -18.60 -15.73
N PRO A 335 6.86 -19.64 -16.61
CA PRO A 335 5.68 -20.27 -17.19
C PRO A 335 4.77 -20.95 -16.16
N THR A 336 5.35 -21.42 -15.06
CA THR A 336 4.63 -22.11 -13.97
C THR A 336 3.91 -21.16 -13.01
N ASN A 337 4.16 -19.86 -13.08
CA ASN A 337 3.44 -18.89 -12.27
C ASN A 337 2.01 -18.71 -12.82
N SER A 338 1.05 -19.37 -12.16
CA SER A 338 -0.38 -19.32 -12.53
C SER A 338 -1.09 -18.07 -12.04
N ASN A 339 -0.45 -17.21 -11.26
CA ASN A 339 -1.04 -15.96 -10.78
C ASN A 339 -0.78 -14.78 -11.73
N SER A 340 0.02 -15.00 -12.78
CA SER A 340 0.53 -13.95 -13.66
C SER A 340 0.16 -14.19 -15.12
N LEU A 341 0.19 -13.12 -15.92
CA LEU A 341 0.05 -13.16 -17.37
C LEU A 341 1.31 -13.69 -18.04
N ASN A 342 1.17 -14.25 -19.23
CA ASN A 342 2.32 -14.66 -20.07
C ASN A 342 2.86 -13.54 -20.98
N ASN A 343 2.19 -12.38 -21.00
CA ASN A 343 2.61 -11.17 -21.71
C ASN A 343 2.10 -9.94 -20.96
N LYS A 344 2.86 -8.85 -20.94
CA LYS A 344 2.54 -7.64 -20.18
C LYS A 344 1.46 -6.75 -20.80
N ILE A 345 1.27 -6.79 -22.14
CA ILE A 345 0.35 -5.92 -22.85
C ILE A 345 -1.01 -6.59 -22.97
N VAL A 346 -2.00 -6.09 -22.25
CA VAL A 346 -3.38 -6.58 -22.25
C VAL A 346 -4.23 -5.76 -23.21
N SER A 347 -4.42 -6.26 -24.41
CA SER A 347 -5.06 -5.55 -25.52
C SER A 347 -6.58 -5.77 -25.59
N SER A 348 -7.10 -6.87 -25.03
CA SER A 348 -8.53 -7.15 -25.04
C SER A 348 -8.95 -8.04 -23.87
N ILE A 349 -10.21 -7.92 -23.45
CA ILE A 349 -10.76 -8.69 -22.32
C ILE A 349 -12.22 -9.02 -22.61
N CYS A 350 -12.65 -10.23 -22.28
CA CYS A 350 -14.06 -10.56 -22.15
C CYS A 350 -14.28 -11.57 -21.01
N THR A 351 -15.54 -11.73 -20.60
CA THR A 351 -15.94 -12.73 -19.60
C THR A 351 -16.83 -13.76 -20.24
N ASP A 352 -16.67 -15.03 -19.88
CA ASP A 352 -17.61 -16.08 -20.31
C ASP A 352 -18.85 -16.17 -19.38
N GLN A 353 -19.73 -17.11 -19.65
CA GLN A 353 -20.96 -17.31 -18.85
C GLN A 353 -20.68 -17.81 -17.43
N GLN A 354 -19.53 -18.43 -17.19
CA GLN A 354 -19.06 -18.89 -15.87
C GLN A 354 -18.35 -17.80 -15.08
N GLY A 355 -18.15 -16.61 -15.66
CA GLY A 355 -17.43 -15.49 -15.01
C GLY A 355 -15.91 -15.61 -15.12
N ARG A 356 -15.38 -16.55 -15.93
CA ARG A 356 -13.93 -16.61 -16.19
C ARG A 356 -13.51 -15.45 -17.08
N LEU A 357 -12.32 -14.91 -16.80
CA LEU A 357 -11.71 -13.85 -17.59
C LEU A 357 -10.92 -14.43 -18.75
N TRP A 358 -11.22 -13.99 -19.96
CA TRP A 358 -10.49 -14.28 -21.16
C TRP A 358 -9.73 -13.04 -21.60
N ILE A 359 -8.42 -13.09 -21.44
CA ILE A 359 -7.52 -11.94 -21.56
C ILE A 359 -6.68 -12.10 -22.81
N GLY A 360 -6.96 -11.30 -23.81
CA GLY A 360 -6.17 -11.23 -25.03
C GLY A 360 -4.98 -10.29 -24.83
N THR A 361 -3.80 -10.76 -25.23
CA THR A 361 -2.55 -10.02 -25.10
C THR A 361 -1.92 -9.72 -26.48
N ASP A 362 -1.05 -8.71 -26.51
CA ASP A 362 -0.32 -8.36 -27.72
C ASP A 362 0.99 -9.18 -27.82
N GLY A 363 0.86 -10.38 -28.37
CA GLY A 363 1.96 -11.33 -28.59
C GLY A 363 1.96 -12.59 -27.73
N GLY A 364 1.15 -12.67 -26.67
CA GLY A 364 1.07 -13.86 -25.80
C GLY A 364 -0.16 -14.75 -26.05
N GLY A 365 -1.03 -14.38 -26.99
CA GLY A 365 -2.30 -15.08 -27.23
C GLY A 365 -3.35 -14.75 -26.18
N ILE A 366 -4.16 -15.73 -25.78
CA ILE A 366 -5.26 -15.61 -24.82
C ILE A 366 -4.89 -16.32 -23.53
N ASN A 367 -4.99 -15.61 -22.40
CA ASN A 367 -4.89 -16.17 -21.05
C ASN A 367 -6.30 -16.30 -20.45
N VAL A 368 -6.64 -17.45 -19.87
CA VAL A 368 -7.92 -17.65 -19.17
C VAL A 368 -7.68 -17.74 -17.68
N PHE A 369 -8.35 -16.88 -16.92
CA PHE A 369 -8.26 -16.83 -15.46
C PHE A 369 -9.60 -17.26 -14.82
N GLU A 370 -9.48 -18.04 -13.76
CA GLU A 370 -10.55 -18.46 -12.88
C GLU A 370 -10.08 -18.33 -11.43
N ASN A 371 -10.84 -17.64 -10.59
CA ASN A 371 -10.48 -17.38 -9.18
C ASN A 371 -9.04 -16.83 -9.01
N ASN A 372 -8.67 -15.84 -9.83
CA ASN A 372 -7.35 -15.19 -9.87
C ASN A 372 -6.17 -16.12 -10.24
N LYS A 373 -6.46 -17.31 -10.81
CA LYS A 373 -5.43 -18.22 -11.31
C LYS A 373 -5.61 -18.45 -12.80
N ARG A 374 -4.51 -18.46 -13.53
CA ARG A 374 -4.49 -18.78 -14.94
C ARG A 374 -4.71 -20.29 -15.14
N VAL A 375 -5.82 -20.67 -15.77
CA VAL A 375 -6.21 -22.08 -15.97
C VAL A 375 -5.90 -22.56 -17.39
N ALA A 376 -5.75 -21.65 -18.36
CA ALA A 376 -5.41 -22.00 -19.75
C ALA A 376 -4.68 -20.85 -20.47
N ILE A 377 -3.93 -21.23 -21.51
CA ILE A 377 -3.33 -20.32 -22.49
C ILE A 377 -3.60 -20.89 -23.86
N TYR A 378 -4.10 -20.04 -24.77
CA TYR A 378 -4.32 -20.39 -26.18
C TYR A 378 -3.45 -19.53 -27.09
N LYS A 379 -2.77 -20.15 -28.06
CA LYS A 379 -1.76 -19.53 -28.91
C LYS A 379 -1.85 -20.00 -30.36
N LYS A 380 -1.14 -19.29 -31.25
CA LYS A 380 -0.92 -19.71 -32.61
C LYS A 380 -0.17 -21.06 -32.69
N GLU A 381 0.83 -21.24 -31.86
CA GLU A 381 1.69 -22.43 -31.80
C GLU A 381 0.92 -23.70 -31.40
N THR A 382 -0.16 -23.56 -30.64
CA THR A 382 -1.04 -24.66 -30.22
C THR A 382 -2.25 -24.84 -31.14
N GLY A 383 -2.40 -24.00 -32.18
CA GLY A 383 -3.35 -24.16 -33.27
C GLY A 383 -4.72 -23.53 -33.09
N GLU A 384 -4.99 -22.87 -31.95
CA GLU A 384 -6.28 -22.22 -31.69
C GLU A 384 -6.38 -20.83 -32.32
N LEU A 385 -5.25 -20.16 -32.51
CA LEU A 385 -5.19 -18.80 -33.04
C LEU A 385 -4.40 -18.75 -34.36
N LEU A 386 -4.73 -17.78 -35.22
CA LEU A 386 -3.93 -17.46 -36.41
C LEU A 386 -2.83 -16.42 -36.10
N SER A 387 -2.98 -15.63 -35.00
CA SER A 387 -2.01 -14.67 -34.52
C SER A 387 -2.07 -14.56 -32.97
N ASN A 388 -0.92 -14.37 -32.32
CA ASN A 388 -0.82 -14.19 -30.86
C ASN A 388 -1.14 -12.76 -30.41
N SER A 389 -1.31 -11.80 -31.33
CA SER A 389 -1.71 -10.44 -31.03
C SER A 389 -3.23 -10.31 -31.10
N VAL A 390 -3.90 -10.41 -29.95
CA VAL A 390 -5.37 -10.43 -29.81
C VAL A 390 -5.88 -9.03 -29.49
N GLN A 391 -6.43 -8.35 -30.48
CA GLN A 391 -6.73 -6.91 -30.44
C GLN A 391 -8.11 -6.55 -29.90
N THR A 392 -9.08 -7.47 -30.03
CA THR A 392 -10.43 -7.28 -29.51
C THR A 392 -11.04 -8.62 -29.11
N ALA A 393 -11.93 -8.61 -28.13
CA ALA A 393 -12.65 -9.76 -27.62
C ALA A 393 -14.12 -9.41 -27.44
N PHE A 394 -15.00 -10.33 -27.78
CA PHE A 394 -16.45 -10.11 -27.74
C PHE A 394 -17.17 -11.39 -27.34
N ARG A 395 -18.23 -11.29 -26.54
CA ARG A 395 -19.15 -12.40 -26.23
C ARG A 395 -20.50 -12.15 -26.87
N ASP A 396 -20.92 -13.09 -27.68
CA ASP A 396 -22.25 -13.02 -28.33
C ASP A 396 -23.39 -13.37 -27.35
N SER A 397 -24.61 -13.15 -27.76
CA SER A 397 -25.82 -13.44 -26.99
C SER A 397 -26.01 -14.92 -26.67
N LYS A 398 -25.43 -15.84 -27.47
CA LYS A 398 -25.41 -17.29 -27.24
C LYS A 398 -24.30 -17.71 -26.26
N GLY A 399 -23.43 -16.77 -25.86
CA GLY A 399 -22.32 -16.98 -24.92
C GLY A 399 -21.03 -17.49 -25.58
N ASN A 400 -20.93 -17.52 -26.89
CA ASN A 400 -19.69 -17.82 -27.57
C ASN A 400 -18.75 -16.62 -27.55
N LEU A 401 -17.44 -16.87 -27.69
CA LEU A 401 -16.43 -15.83 -27.66
C LEU A 401 -15.80 -15.63 -29.05
N TRP A 402 -15.61 -14.38 -29.40
CA TRP A 402 -15.04 -13.93 -30.66
C TRP A 402 -13.77 -13.11 -30.36
N PHE A 403 -12.68 -13.48 -30.98
CA PHE A 403 -11.37 -12.82 -30.81
C PHE A 403 -10.88 -12.30 -32.15
N GLY A 404 -10.72 -11.00 -32.24
CA GLY A 404 -10.13 -10.35 -33.41
C GLY A 404 -8.62 -10.19 -33.20
N THR A 405 -7.84 -10.60 -34.18
CA THR A 405 -6.38 -10.60 -34.05
C THR A 405 -5.74 -9.66 -35.08
N PHE A 406 -4.55 -9.20 -34.79
CA PHE A 406 -3.71 -8.45 -35.71
C PHE A 406 -3.13 -9.36 -36.77
N LEU A 407 -3.46 -9.12 -38.03
CA LEU A 407 -3.04 -9.92 -39.18
C LEU A 407 -3.29 -11.44 -39.04
N GLY A 408 -4.37 -11.82 -38.35
CA GLY A 408 -4.73 -13.22 -38.11
C GLY A 408 -6.23 -13.47 -38.15
N SER A 409 -7.00 -12.49 -38.66
CA SER A 409 -8.46 -12.63 -38.82
C SER A 409 -9.20 -12.88 -37.50
N VAL A 410 -10.22 -13.75 -37.47
CA VAL A 410 -11.06 -14.03 -36.31
C VAL A 410 -10.85 -15.45 -35.80
N SER A 411 -10.66 -15.59 -34.48
CA SER A 411 -10.74 -16.87 -33.77
C SER A 411 -12.05 -16.92 -32.98
N PHE A 412 -12.86 -17.93 -33.28
CA PHE A 412 -14.16 -18.14 -32.66
C PHE A 412 -14.09 -19.33 -31.69
N TYR A 413 -14.53 -19.12 -30.46
CA TYR A 413 -14.64 -20.16 -29.44
C TYR A 413 -16.10 -20.50 -29.18
N ASN A 414 -16.47 -21.73 -29.45
CA ASN A 414 -17.80 -22.25 -29.16
C ASN A 414 -17.88 -22.66 -27.67
N SER A 415 -18.74 -22.01 -26.91
CA SER A 415 -18.88 -22.21 -25.45
C SER A 415 -19.45 -23.58 -25.07
N GLN A 416 -20.27 -24.20 -25.99
CA GLN A 416 -20.89 -25.50 -25.75
C GLN A 416 -19.91 -26.65 -26.05
N THR A 417 -19.24 -26.62 -27.19
CA THR A 417 -18.29 -27.68 -27.62
C THR A 417 -16.89 -27.47 -27.03
N LYS A 418 -16.60 -26.28 -26.49
CA LYS A 418 -15.28 -25.87 -25.95
C LYS A 418 -14.16 -25.97 -27.00
N THR A 419 -14.46 -25.65 -28.24
CA THR A 419 -13.52 -25.75 -29.37
C THR A 419 -13.33 -24.39 -30.05
N PHE A 420 -12.12 -24.18 -30.59
CA PHE A 420 -11.79 -23.04 -31.43
C PHE A 420 -12.02 -23.34 -32.91
N ARG A 421 -12.40 -22.30 -33.65
CA ARG A 421 -12.49 -22.31 -35.11
C ARG A 421 -12.02 -20.95 -35.64
N SER A 422 -11.22 -20.94 -36.70
CA SER A 422 -10.87 -19.72 -37.43
C SER A 422 -11.98 -19.32 -38.37
N ILE A 423 -12.35 -18.03 -38.35
CA ILE A 423 -13.26 -17.42 -39.32
C ILE A 423 -12.45 -16.45 -40.16
N THR A 424 -12.36 -16.73 -41.43
CA THR A 424 -11.61 -15.93 -42.44
C THR A 424 -12.56 -15.32 -43.43
N PRO A 425 -13.06 -14.10 -43.16
CA PRO A 425 -14.04 -13.44 -44.04
C PRO A 425 -13.52 -13.39 -45.47
N MET A 426 -14.32 -13.92 -46.41
CA MET A 426 -13.98 -14.02 -47.84
C MET A 426 -12.60 -14.66 -48.12
N GLY A 427 -12.17 -15.64 -47.28
CA GLY A 427 -10.87 -16.31 -47.36
C GLY A 427 -9.66 -15.50 -46.88
N ARG A 428 -9.89 -14.33 -46.31
CA ARG A 428 -8.80 -13.44 -45.82
C ARG A 428 -8.28 -13.95 -44.47
N THR A 429 -7.06 -14.46 -44.44
CA THR A 429 -6.37 -14.95 -43.22
C THR A 429 -5.56 -13.90 -42.49
N ASN A 430 -5.35 -12.73 -43.10
CA ASN A 430 -4.49 -11.66 -42.64
C ASN A 430 -5.21 -10.34 -42.32
N LEU A 431 -6.48 -10.40 -41.91
CA LEU A 431 -7.21 -9.21 -41.50
C LEU A 431 -6.75 -8.70 -40.13
N ASP A 432 -6.68 -7.37 -39.99
CA ASP A 432 -6.50 -6.68 -38.71
C ASP A 432 -7.87 -6.34 -38.15
N VAL A 433 -8.40 -7.22 -37.27
CA VAL A 433 -9.76 -7.12 -36.72
C VAL A 433 -9.73 -6.35 -35.41
N ARG A 434 -10.51 -5.29 -35.30
CA ARG A 434 -10.50 -4.33 -34.23
C ARG A 434 -11.82 -4.12 -33.48
N ALA A 435 -12.94 -4.58 -34.03
CA ALA A 435 -14.24 -4.39 -33.43
C ALA A 435 -15.22 -5.54 -33.78
N PHE A 436 -16.11 -5.81 -32.86
CA PHE A 436 -17.27 -6.67 -33.04
C PHE A 436 -18.53 -5.98 -32.54
N CYS A 437 -19.65 -6.28 -33.19
CA CYS A 437 -21.01 -5.93 -32.76
C CYS A 437 -21.96 -7.01 -33.17
N GLU A 438 -22.84 -7.49 -32.30
CA GLU A 438 -23.98 -8.33 -32.65
C GLU A 438 -25.19 -7.44 -32.89
N ASP A 439 -25.81 -7.54 -34.06
CA ASP A 439 -27.00 -6.76 -34.37
C ASP A 439 -28.30 -7.44 -33.88
N ASN A 440 -29.41 -6.73 -33.99
CA ASN A 440 -30.75 -7.21 -33.59
C ASN A 440 -31.23 -8.47 -34.35
N HIS A 441 -30.52 -8.88 -35.40
CA HIS A 441 -30.77 -10.09 -36.18
C HIS A 441 -29.75 -11.20 -35.85
N HIS A 442 -28.96 -11.06 -34.78
CA HIS A 442 -27.90 -11.97 -34.36
C HIS A 442 -26.75 -12.16 -35.36
N ARG A 443 -26.57 -11.21 -36.29
CA ARG A 443 -25.43 -11.20 -37.20
C ARG A 443 -24.25 -10.49 -36.52
N ILE A 444 -23.05 -10.96 -36.84
CA ILE A 444 -21.82 -10.40 -36.26
C ILE A 444 -21.18 -9.43 -37.26
N TRP A 445 -21.10 -8.19 -36.87
CA TRP A 445 -20.40 -7.14 -37.60
C TRP A 445 -18.95 -7.15 -37.19
N ILE A 446 -18.03 -7.33 -38.14
CA ILE A 446 -16.59 -7.47 -37.94
C ILE A 446 -15.92 -6.24 -38.53
N GLY A 447 -15.49 -5.32 -37.64
CA GLY A 447 -14.78 -4.10 -38.02
C GLY A 447 -13.27 -4.36 -38.12
N CYS A 448 -12.67 -3.96 -39.22
CA CYS A 448 -11.26 -4.16 -39.52
C CYS A 448 -10.63 -2.96 -40.22
N SER A 449 -9.40 -3.09 -40.69
CA SER A 449 -8.68 -2.06 -41.46
C SER A 449 -9.17 -1.91 -42.90
N GLU A 450 -10.00 -2.81 -43.37
CA GLU A 450 -10.55 -2.83 -44.74
C GLU A 450 -12.08 -2.54 -44.77
N GLY A 451 -12.65 -2.01 -43.68
CA GLY A 451 -14.08 -1.76 -43.55
C GLY A 451 -14.80 -2.76 -42.65
N ILE A 452 -16.01 -3.15 -42.98
CA ILE A 452 -16.88 -3.97 -42.12
C ILE A 452 -17.37 -5.19 -42.87
N TYR A 453 -17.13 -6.39 -42.34
CA TYR A 453 -17.75 -7.64 -42.82
C TYR A 453 -18.93 -7.99 -41.93
N ILE A 454 -20.05 -8.38 -42.51
CA ILE A 454 -21.22 -8.88 -41.80
C ILE A 454 -21.25 -10.39 -41.95
N TYR A 455 -21.10 -11.10 -40.83
CA TYR A 455 -21.09 -12.55 -40.76
C TYR A 455 -22.42 -13.08 -40.21
N ASP A 456 -23.01 -14.04 -40.88
CA ASP A 456 -24.18 -14.77 -40.40
C ASP A 456 -23.74 -16.08 -39.72
N PRO A 457 -23.85 -16.18 -38.36
CA PRO A 457 -23.41 -17.38 -37.67
C PRO A 457 -24.24 -18.63 -37.96
N GLU A 458 -25.48 -18.49 -38.37
CA GLU A 458 -26.36 -19.63 -38.71
C GLU A 458 -26.02 -20.21 -40.07
N LYS A 459 -25.77 -19.36 -41.07
CA LYS A 459 -25.33 -19.77 -42.42
C LYS A 459 -23.82 -20.06 -42.49
N MET A 460 -23.05 -19.59 -41.46
CA MET A 460 -21.60 -19.68 -41.40
C MET A 460 -20.86 -19.01 -42.55
N GLU A 461 -21.43 -17.92 -43.10
CA GLU A 461 -20.87 -17.18 -44.24
C GLU A 461 -20.88 -15.65 -44.00
N VAL A 462 -20.03 -14.94 -44.74
CA VAL A 462 -20.09 -13.48 -44.88
C VAL A 462 -21.16 -13.12 -45.91
N ILE A 463 -22.16 -12.36 -45.46
CA ILE A 463 -23.29 -11.94 -46.30
C ILE A 463 -23.09 -10.56 -46.92
N GLN A 464 -22.20 -9.70 -46.35
CA GLN A 464 -21.96 -8.35 -46.84
C GLN A 464 -20.58 -7.85 -46.44
N HIS A 465 -19.96 -7.01 -47.27
CA HIS A 465 -18.75 -6.27 -46.97
C HIS A 465 -18.94 -4.79 -47.32
N TYR A 466 -18.92 -3.92 -46.34
CA TYR A 466 -18.99 -2.47 -46.49
C TYR A 466 -17.61 -1.85 -46.40
N HIS A 467 -17.25 -0.99 -47.35
CA HIS A 467 -16.06 -0.15 -47.36
C HIS A 467 -16.35 1.15 -48.10
N SER A 468 -15.48 2.16 -47.92
CA SER A 468 -15.67 3.51 -48.50
C SER A 468 -15.80 3.53 -50.04
N GLY A 469 -15.37 2.46 -50.73
CA GLY A 469 -15.49 2.34 -52.20
C GLY A 469 -16.81 1.77 -52.67
N ASN A 470 -17.64 1.15 -51.83
CA ASN A 470 -18.91 0.51 -52.21
C ASN A 470 -20.12 0.93 -51.35
N SER A 471 -19.93 1.79 -50.39
CA SER A 471 -20.95 2.24 -49.43
C SER A 471 -20.71 3.67 -48.97
N GLU A 472 -21.64 4.22 -48.17
CA GLU A 472 -21.50 5.54 -47.55
C GLU A 472 -20.60 5.51 -46.30
N LEU A 473 -19.80 4.45 -46.12
CA LEU A 473 -18.87 4.35 -44.98
C LEU A 473 -17.81 5.47 -45.07
N HIS A 474 -17.74 6.29 -44.03
CA HIS A 474 -16.91 7.49 -43.98
C HIS A 474 -15.39 7.22 -43.83
N GLY A 475 -15.00 5.98 -43.44
CA GLY A 475 -13.60 5.55 -43.32
C GLY A 475 -13.48 4.05 -43.14
N ASN A 476 -12.38 3.45 -43.58
CA ASN A 476 -12.18 1.98 -43.57
C ASN A 476 -11.47 1.48 -42.29
N LEU A 477 -10.78 2.35 -41.54
CA LEU A 477 -10.06 1.95 -40.33
C LEU A 477 -11.02 1.90 -39.14
N ILE A 478 -11.80 0.85 -39.07
CA ILE A 478 -12.84 0.69 -38.05
C ILE A 478 -12.26 0.33 -36.71
N ARG A 479 -12.66 1.04 -35.66
CA ARG A 479 -12.23 0.80 -34.26
C ARG A 479 -13.32 0.35 -33.31
N THR A 480 -14.57 0.76 -33.59
CA THR A 480 -15.70 0.45 -32.71
C THR A 480 -17.00 0.49 -33.51
N ILE A 481 -17.92 -0.40 -33.18
CA ILE A 481 -19.26 -0.48 -33.74
C ILE A 481 -20.23 -0.72 -32.59
N GLU A 482 -21.31 0.06 -32.52
CA GLU A 482 -22.37 -0.13 -31.53
C GLU A 482 -23.73 0.08 -32.20
N GLN A 483 -24.74 -0.75 -31.85
CA GLN A 483 -26.10 -0.59 -32.31
C GLN A 483 -27.00 0.01 -31.25
N ASP A 484 -27.71 1.10 -31.56
CA ASP A 484 -28.64 1.74 -30.64
C ASP A 484 -30.04 1.05 -30.63
N GLU A 485 -30.92 1.51 -29.75
CA GLU A 485 -32.28 0.97 -29.59
C GLU A 485 -33.18 1.14 -30.85
N LYS A 486 -32.84 2.06 -31.74
CA LYS A 486 -33.54 2.26 -33.01
C LYS A 486 -32.95 1.43 -34.15
N GLY A 487 -31.97 0.58 -33.85
CA GLY A 487 -31.26 -0.24 -34.82
C GLY A 487 -30.25 0.51 -35.67
N ARG A 488 -29.91 1.79 -35.33
CA ARG A 488 -28.91 2.57 -36.04
C ARG A 488 -27.52 2.13 -35.60
N PHE A 489 -26.56 2.16 -36.53
CA PHE A 489 -25.18 1.79 -36.26
C PHE A 489 -24.32 3.04 -36.02
N TRP A 490 -23.65 3.06 -34.89
CA TRP A 490 -22.68 4.07 -34.53
C TRP A 490 -21.28 3.49 -34.77
N ILE A 491 -20.54 4.08 -35.71
CA ILE A 491 -19.25 3.54 -36.17
C ILE A 491 -18.16 4.57 -35.95
N GLY A 492 -17.17 4.18 -35.13
CA GLY A 492 -16.00 4.99 -34.86
C GLY A 492 -14.76 4.49 -35.62
N THR A 493 -13.95 5.43 -36.11
CA THR A 493 -12.79 5.15 -36.95
C THR A 493 -11.50 5.75 -36.34
N PHE A 494 -10.38 5.38 -36.90
CA PHE A 494 -9.09 6.03 -36.68
C PHE A 494 -8.83 7.05 -37.79
N GLY A 495 -9.03 8.32 -37.48
CA GLY A 495 -8.67 9.44 -38.37
C GLY A 495 -9.85 10.07 -39.12
N ASP A 496 -11.00 9.35 -39.28
CA ASP A 496 -12.15 9.81 -40.05
C ASP A 496 -13.37 10.15 -39.16
N GLY A 497 -13.22 10.20 -37.84
CA GLY A 497 -14.30 10.55 -36.92
C GLY A 497 -15.29 9.43 -36.65
N MET A 498 -16.58 9.81 -36.48
CA MET A 498 -17.68 8.90 -36.17
C MET A 498 -18.87 9.13 -37.13
N GLY A 499 -19.43 8.05 -37.66
CA GLY A 499 -20.64 8.06 -38.43
C GLY A 499 -21.81 7.37 -37.74
N VAL A 500 -23.01 7.89 -37.92
CA VAL A 500 -24.28 7.24 -37.52
C VAL A 500 -25.04 6.87 -38.76
N TYR A 501 -25.43 5.59 -38.89
CA TYR A 501 -26.04 4.98 -40.05
C TYR A 501 -27.43 4.44 -39.70
N SER A 502 -28.35 4.50 -40.68
CA SER A 502 -29.66 3.85 -40.59
C SER A 502 -29.53 2.32 -40.52
N PRO A 503 -30.60 1.60 -40.13
CA PRO A 503 -30.61 0.14 -40.19
C PRO A 503 -30.30 -0.44 -41.60
N ASP A 504 -30.62 0.32 -42.67
CA ASP A 504 -30.33 -0.02 -44.06
C ASP A 504 -28.93 0.46 -44.52
N PHE A 505 -28.09 0.92 -43.58
CA PHE A 505 -26.73 1.37 -43.79
C PHE A 505 -26.56 2.63 -44.65
N HIS A 506 -27.50 3.59 -44.57
CA HIS A 506 -27.32 4.95 -45.10
C HIS A 506 -26.80 5.91 -44.05
N LEU A 507 -25.90 6.80 -44.44
CA LEU A 507 -25.29 7.77 -43.52
C LEU A 507 -26.32 8.81 -43.08
N ILE A 508 -26.58 8.89 -41.76
CA ILE A 508 -27.47 9.89 -41.16
C ILE A 508 -26.67 11.13 -40.77
N LYS A 509 -25.54 10.95 -40.09
CA LYS A 509 -24.69 12.04 -39.58
C LYS A 509 -23.23 11.62 -39.49
N HIS A 510 -22.34 12.52 -39.88
CA HIS A 510 -20.89 12.36 -39.71
C HIS A 510 -20.36 13.41 -38.74
N TYR A 511 -19.62 12.97 -37.72
CA TYR A 511 -19.01 13.81 -36.69
C TYR A 511 -17.51 13.80 -36.87
N ILE A 512 -16.94 14.98 -37.23
CA ILE A 512 -15.52 15.17 -37.50
C ILE A 512 -15.02 16.47 -36.89
N GLN A 513 -13.71 16.54 -36.65
CA GLN A 513 -13.06 17.64 -35.91
C GLN A 513 -13.24 19.00 -36.65
N ARG A 514 -13.14 19.01 -37.97
CA ARG A 514 -13.34 20.24 -38.77
C ARG A 514 -14.77 20.82 -38.65
N GLU A 515 -15.73 20.02 -38.20
CA GLU A 515 -17.14 20.42 -38.01
C GLU A 515 -17.46 20.58 -36.48
N GLY A 516 -16.45 20.66 -35.64
CA GLY A 516 -16.59 20.94 -34.21
C GLY A 516 -16.64 19.72 -33.30
N PHE A 517 -16.47 18.50 -33.84
CA PHE A 517 -16.28 17.33 -32.98
C PHE A 517 -14.91 17.35 -32.34
N CYS A 518 -14.73 16.80 -31.11
CA CYS A 518 -13.48 16.95 -30.35
C CYS A 518 -12.28 16.23 -30.96
N SER A 519 -12.47 15.11 -31.67
CA SER A 519 -11.38 14.34 -32.25
C SER A 519 -11.86 13.47 -33.42
N ASN A 520 -10.99 13.28 -34.42
CA ASN A 520 -11.22 12.34 -35.51
C ASN A 520 -10.87 10.89 -35.15
N THR A 521 -10.24 10.67 -33.96
CA THR A 521 -9.94 9.34 -33.44
C THR A 521 -11.01 8.95 -32.43
N VAL A 522 -11.75 7.90 -32.74
CA VAL A 522 -12.77 7.32 -31.86
C VAL A 522 -12.33 5.94 -31.42
N ASN A 523 -12.11 5.76 -30.13
CA ASN A 523 -11.53 4.55 -29.55
C ASN A 523 -12.59 3.50 -29.15
N GLN A 524 -13.70 3.96 -28.57
CA GLN A 524 -14.82 3.09 -28.20
C GLN A 524 -16.12 3.89 -28.18
N ILE A 525 -17.22 3.25 -28.56
CA ILE A 525 -18.58 3.71 -28.36
C ILE A 525 -19.25 2.75 -27.38
N TYR A 526 -19.94 3.28 -26.39
CA TYR A 526 -20.55 2.52 -25.31
C TYR A 526 -21.98 3.00 -25.04
N LYS A 527 -22.93 2.09 -25.05
CA LYS A 527 -24.33 2.36 -24.71
C LYS A 527 -24.56 2.01 -23.24
N ASP A 528 -24.93 2.99 -22.43
CA ASP A 528 -25.21 2.76 -21.01
C ASP A 528 -26.64 2.24 -20.75
N LYS A 529 -26.97 1.91 -19.51
CA LYS A 529 -28.29 1.41 -19.11
C LYS A 529 -29.42 2.43 -19.31
N GLU A 530 -29.09 3.74 -19.29
CA GLU A 530 -30.03 4.82 -19.59
C GLU A 530 -30.16 5.11 -21.09
N LYS A 531 -29.56 4.25 -21.92
CA LYS A 531 -29.57 4.35 -23.40
C LYS A 531 -28.80 5.56 -23.96
N ARG A 532 -27.97 6.21 -23.15
CA ARG A 532 -27.05 7.26 -23.60
C ARG A 532 -25.89 6.63 -24.34
N MET A 533 -25.42 7.33 -25.38
CA MET A 533 -24.23 6.90 -26.12
C MET A 533 -23.01 7.67 -25.63
N TRP A 534 -22.05 6.96 -25.10
CA TRP A 534 -20.77 7.50 -24.66
C TRP A 534 -19.69 7.19 -25.68
N VAL A 535 -18.84 8.17 -25.98
CA VAL A 535 -17.81 8.04 -27.01
C VAL A 535 -16.45 8.38 -26.42
N ALA A 536 -15.54 7.40 -26.39
CA ALA A 536 -14.14 7.58 -26.04
C ALA A 536 -13.39 8.11 -27.26
N THR A 537 -12.76 9.26 -27.12
CA THR A 537 -12.04 9.89 -28.22
C THR A 537 -10.57 10.19 -27.86
N GLY A 538 -9.80 10.58 -28.89
CA GLY A 538 -8.43 11.03 -28.72
C GLY A 538 -8.28 12.35 -27.95
N ASP A 539 -9.37 13.13 -27.76
CA ASP A 539 -9.34 14.39 -27.02
C ASP A 539 -10.67 14.68 -26.32
N GLY A 540 -11.09 13.78 -25.45
CA GLY A 540 -12.25 13.96 -24.58
C GLY A 540 -13.21 12.78 -24.56
N LEU A 541 -14.11 12.83 -23.57
CA LEU A 541 -15.25 11.92 -23.42
C LEU A 541 -16.51 12.64 -23.89
N VAL A 542 -17.23 12.04 -24.82
CA VAL A 542 -18.46 12.62 -25.38
C VAL A 542 -19.68 11.85 -24.91
N CYS A 543 -20.74 12.55 -24.54
CA CYS A 543 -22.03 11.96 -24.15
C CYS A 543 -23.16 12.53 -24.98
N PHE A 544 -23.86 11.66 -25.70
CA PHE A 544 -25.13 11.92 -26.35
C PHE A 544 -26.25 11.50 -25.41
N ARG A 545 -27.08 12.46 -24.96
CA ARG A 545 -28.12 12.23 -23.94
C ARG A 545 -29.23 11.32 -24.40
N SER A 546 -29.60 11.42 -25.67
CA SER A 546 -30.51 10.49 -26.32
C SER A 546 -30.02 10.21 -27.74
N PRO A 547 -30.39 9.08 -28.34
CA PRO A 547 -30.06 8.80 -29.73
C PRO A 547 -30.65 9.81 -30.76
N GLU A 548 -31.54 10.67 -30.30
CA GLU A 548 -32.20 11.72 -31.11
C GLU A 548 -31.54 13.08 -30.95
N ASP A 549 -30.73 13.28 -29.90
CA ASP A 549 -30.09 14.54 -29.62
C ASP A 549 -28.94 14.76 -30.61
N THR A 550 -29.10 15.81 -31.40
CA THR A 550 -28.01 16.43 -32.14
C THR A 550 -27.04 17.15 -31.21
N ASP A 551 -27.47 17.39 -29.95
CA ASP A 551 -26.68 18.03 -28.89
C ASP A 551 -25.96 16.98 -28.03
N TYR A 552 -24.65 16.97 -28.12
CA TYR A 552 -23.77 16.15 -27.29
C TYR A 552 -22.94 17.04 -26.36
N LYS A 553 -22.54 16.49 -25.22
CA LYS A 553 -21.65 17.15 -24.28
C LYS A 553 -20.27 16.53 -24.37
N THR A 554 -19.26 17.35 -24.60
CA THR A 554 -17.85 16.96 -24.56
C THR A 554 -17.25 17.35 -23.23
N TYR A 555 -16.56 16.41 -22.60
CA TYR A 555 -15.81 16.60 -21.35
C TYR A 555 -14.31 16.54 -21.64
N GLN A 556 -13.59 17.58 -21.23
CA GLN A 556 -12.15 17.75 -21.49
C GLN A 556 -11.42 18.28 -20.24
N ARG A 557 -10.19 18.80 -20.39
CA ARG A 557 -9.38 19.34 -19.27
C ARG A 557 -10.11 20.40 -18.43
N LYS A 558 -10.89 21.27 -19.06
CA LYS A 558 -11.70 22.31 -18.38
C LYS A 558 -12.74 21.73 -17.41
N ASP A 559 -13.11 20.46 -17.59
CA ASP A 559 -14.07 19.72 -16.78
C ASP A 559 -13.38 18.89 -15.68
N GLY A 560 -12.06 19.03 -15.52
CA GLY A 560 -11.27 18.37 -14.48
C GLY A 560 -10.56 17.08 -14.92
N PHE A 561 -10.42 16.82 -16.23
CA PHE A 561 -9.67 15.65 -16.72
C PHE A 561 -8.16 15.82 -16.56
N ALA A 562 -7.52 14.85 -15.95
CA ALA A 562 -6.06 14.77 -15.90
C ALA A 562 -5.44 14.41 -17.26
N ASN A 563 -6.15 13.57 -18.04
CA ASN A 563 -5.77 13.18 -19.40
C ASN A 563 -7.01 13.03 -20.26
N THR A 564 -6.99 13.60 -21.46
CA THR A 564 -8.15 13.67 -22.38
C THR A 564 -8.17 12.55 -23.42
N PHE A 565 -7.11 11.75 -23.53
CA PHE A 565 -7.08 10.60 -24.43
C PHE A 565 -7.78 9.40 -23.79
N ILE A 566 -9.06 9.20 -24.13
CA ILE A 566 -9.89 8.15 -23.53
C ILE A 566 -9.74 6.86 -24.34
N GLN A 567 -9.46 5.75 -23.66
CA GLN A 567 -9.16 4.46 -24.28
C GLN A 567 -10.34 3.48 -24.27
N ALA A 568 -11.00 3.33 -23.13
CA ALA A 568 -12.10 2.42 -22.94
C ALA A 568 -13.13 2.95 -21.95
N ILE A 569 -14.39 2.53 -22.06
CA ILE A 569 -15.52 2.97 -21.25
C ILE A 569 -16.32 1.76 -20.76
N THR A 570 -16.81 1.81 -19.53
CA THR A 570 -17.83 0.90 -19.00
C THR A 570 -18.69 1.58 -17.95
N GLU A 571 -19.78 0.94 -17.54
CA GLU A 571 -20.70 1.42 -16.50
C GLU A 571 -20.69 0.46 -15.32
N ASP A 572 -20.68 0.98 -14.08
CA ASP A 572 -20.84 0.18 -12.88
C ASP A 572 -22.32 -0.17 -12.57
N GLN A 573 -22.55 -0.86 -11.46
CA GLN A 573 -23.91 -1.25 -11.05
C GLN A 573 -24.76 -0.05 -10.62
N GLN A 574 -24.13 1.04 -10.16
CA GLN A 574 -24.77 2.28 -9.70
C GLN A 574 -25.05 3.28 -10.83
N GLY A 575 -24.61 3.00 -12.06
CA GLY A 575 -24.78 3.87 -13.23
C GLY A 575 -23.69 4.95 -13.35
N ASN A 576 -22.54 4.80 -12.67
CA ASN A 576 -21.40 5.66 -12.88
C ASN A 576 -20.60 5.17 -14.09
N ILE A 577 -20.03 6.11 -14.84
CA ILE A 577 -19.25 5.80 -16.05
C ILE A 577 -17.77 5.79 -15.71
N TRP A 578 -17.17 4.62 -15.86
CA TRP A 578 -15.75 4.40 -15.68
C TRP A 578 -15.03 4.39 -17.01
N PHE A 579 -13.87 5.03 -17.08
CA PHE A 579 -13.11 5.11 -18.32
C PHE A 579 -11.60 5.06 -18.04
N SER A 580 -10.85 4.44 -18.94
CA SER A 580 -9.40 4.41 -18.90
C SER A 580 -8.80 5.45 -19.85
N THR A 581 -7.60 5.92 -19.52
CA THR A 581 -6.87 6.96 -20.26
C THR A 581 -5.41 6.55 -20.51
N ASN A 582 -4.61 7.42 -21.11
CA ASN A 582 -3.15 7.22 -21.18
C ASN A 582 -2.42 7.43 -19.84
N LYS A 583 -3.10 7.92 -18.79
CA LYS A 583 -2.49 8.23 -17.49
C LYS A 583 -3.38 7.87 -16.29
N GLY A 584 -4.06 6.75 -16.34
CA GLY A 584 -4.91 6.29 -15.24
C GLY A 584 -6.35 6.06 -15.61
N ILE A 585 -7.20 5.98 -14.59
CA ILE A 585 -8.63 5.66 -14.68
C ILE A 585 -9.45 6.86 -14.20
N GLY A 586 -10.53 7.17 -14.89
CA GLY A 586 -11.50 8.16 -14.48
C GLY A 586 -12.87 7.55 -14.19
N CYS A 587 -13.64 8.24 -13.37
CA CYS A 587 -15.03 7.91 -13.07
C CYS A 587 -15.90 9.16 -13.11
N TYR A 588 -16.95 9.14 -13.93
CA TYR A 588 -18.02 10.13 -13.86
C TYR A 588 -19.12 9.64 -12.93
N VAL A 589 -19.22 10.24 -11.76
CA VAL A 589 -20.26 9.94 -10.79
C VAL A 589 -21.54 10.65 -11.18
N THR A 590 -22.46 9.92 -11.77
CA THR A 590 -23.68 10.45 -12.41
C THR A 590 -24.56 11.25 -11.43
N LYS A 591 -24.74 10.77 -10.20
CA LYS A 591 -25.53 11.44 -9.16
C LYS A 591 -24.93 12.76 -8.71
N LYS A 592 -23.61 12.83 -8.59
CA LYS A 592 -22.87 14.04 -8.16
C LYS A 592 -22.48 14.95 -9.31
N LYS A 593 -22.62 14.49 -10.57
CA LYS A 593 -22.17 15.17 -11.80
C LYS A 593 -20.69 15.61 -11.73
N ARG A 594 -19.84 14.76 -11.14
CA ARG A 594 -18.45 15.06 -10.86
C ARG A 594 -17.54 13.93 -11.37
N PHE A 595 -16.33 14.32 -11.81
CA PHE A 595 -15.29 13.40 -12.21
C PHE A 595 -14.35 13.09 -11.04
N TYR A 596 -13.97 11.82 -10.91
CA TYR A 596 -12.90 11.34 -10.07
C TYR A 596 -11.82 10.73 -10.94
N HIS A 597 -10.56 10.87 -10.53
CA HIS A 597 -9.40 10.36 -11.25
C HIS A 597 -8.54 9.56 -10.28
N TYR A 598 -8.02 8.43 -10.77
CA TYR A 598 -7.16 7.52 -10.06
C TYR A 598 -5.90 7.28 -10.89
N GLY A 599 -4.74 7.41 -10.25
CA GLY A 599 -3.44 7.29 -10.90
C GLY A 599 -2.53 6.27 -10.22
N HIS A 600 -1.23 6.40 -10.48
CA HIS A 600 -0.24 5.49 -9.92
C HIS A 600 -0.18 5.54 -8.38
N SER A 601 -0.46 6.70 -7.77
CA SER A 601 -0.60 6.83 -6.32
C SER A 601 -1.75 6.01 -5.72
N ASP A 602 -2.73 5.62 -6.53
CA ASP A 602 -3.89 4.82 -6.13
C ASP A 602 -3.72 3.34 -6.50
N ASP A 603 -2.49 2.87 -6.74
CA ASP A 603 -2.13 1.52 -7.20
C ASP A 603 -2.64 1.17 -8.62
N VAL A 604 -3.00 2.17 -9.41
CA VAL A 604 -3.29 1.98 -10.84
C VAL A 604 -1.98 1.72 -11.60
N PRO A 605 -1.92 0.70 -12.48
CA PRO A 605 -0.69 0.39 -13.22
C PRO A 605 -0.17 1.61 -14.00
N ALA A 606 1.15 1.80 -13.95
CA ALA A 606 1.80 2.87 -14.69
C ALA A 606 1.73 2.63 -16.20
N GLY A 607 1.65 3.71 -16.98
CA GLY A 607 1.65 3.66 -18.44
C GLY A 607 0.25 3.78 -19.05
N ASN A 608 0.18 3.51 -20.37
CA ASN A 608 -1.05 3.67 -21.14
C ASN A 608 -1.99 2.49 -20.95
N PHE A 609 -3.28 2.78 -20.86
CA PHE A 609 -4.30 1.77 -21.03
C PHE A 609 -4.54 1.47 -22.51
N MET A 610 -5.12 0.32 -22.80
CA MET A 610 -5.34 -0.16 -24.17
C MET A 610 -6.75 0.14 -24.63
N ARG A 611 -6.86 0.52 -25.88
CA ARG A 611 -8.11 0.87 -26.57
C ARG A 611 -9.14 -0.25 -26.49
N GLY A 612 -10.35 0.06 -25.99
CA GLY A 612 -11.46 -0.89 -25.90
C GLY A 612 -11.20 -2.11 -25.00
N SER A 613 -10.05 -2.13 -24.28
CA SER A 613 -9.69 -3.23 -23.39
C SER A 613 -10.36 -3.07 -22.04
N VAL A 614 -11.61 -3.48 -21.95
CA VAL A 614 -12.44 -3.38 -20.74
C VAL A 614 -13.41 -4.57 -20.66
N ALA A 615 -13.63 -5.05 -19.45
CA ALA A 615 -14.68 -6.00 -19.13
C ALA A 615 -15.27 -5.74 -17.74
N LYS A 616 -16.50 -6.18 -17.56
CA LYS A 616 -17.18 -6.19 -16.25
C LYS A 616 -17.63 -7.61 -15.94
N ASN A 617 -17.36 -8.06 -14.73
CA ASN A 617 -17.78 -9.38 -14.26
C ASN A 617 -19.17 -9.33 -13.60
N THR A 618 -19.74 -10.48 -13.35
CA THR A 618 -21.07 -10.64 -12.72
C THR A 618 -21.12 -10.15 -11.28
N ASP A 619 -19.99 -10.20 -10.57
CA ASP A 619 -19.82 -9.64 -9.22
C ASP A 619 -19.72 -8.10 -9.17
N GLY A 620 -19.68 -7.45 -10.34
CA GLY A 620 -19.55 -6.00 -10.49
C GLY A 620 -18.11 -5.50 -10.60
N SER A 621 -17.10 -6.36 -10.49
CA SER A 621 -15.70 -6.02 -10.69
C SER A 621 -15.44 -5.54 -12.11
N ILE A 622 -14.63 -4.51 -12.26
CA ILE A 622 -14.22 -3.91 -13.53
C ILE A 622 -12.76 -4.21 -13.81
N TYR A 623 -12.45 -4.46 -15.07
CA TYR A 623 -11.13 -4.79 -15.55
C TYR A 623 -10.75 -3.87 -16.71
N PHE A 624 -9.57 -3.23 -16.64
CA PHE A 624 -9.01 -2.46 -17.75
C PHE A 624 -7.63 -3.00 -18.11
N GLY A 625 -7.42 -3.25 -19.40
CA GLY A 625 -6.13 -3.69 -19.93
C GLY A 625 -5.17 -2.54 -20.14
N SER A 626 -3.91 -2.74 -19.77
CA SER A 626 -2.83 -1.76 -19.95
C SER A 626 -1.60 -2.38 -20.62
N ILE A 627 -0.59 -1.56 -20.89
CA ILE A 627 0.72 -2.01 -21.40
C ILE A 627 1.55 -2.71 -20.30
N ASN A 628 1.10 -2.63 -19.04
CA ASN A 628 1.76 -3.20 -17.87
C ASN A 628 0.78 -4.05 -17.03
N GLY A 629 0.07 -4.97 -17.69
CA GLY A 629 -0.82 -5.91 -17.03
C GLY A 629 -2.30 -5.52 -17.06
N LEU A 630 -3.09 -6.25 -16.28
CA LEU A 630 -4.53 -6.09 -16.15
C LEU A 630 -4.88 -5.39 -14.84
N CYS A 631 -5.44 -4.20 -14.90
CA CYS A 631 -5.96 -3.48 -13.75
C CYS A 631 -7.35 -4.01 -13.36
N CYS A 632 -7.53 -4.36 -12.09
CA CYS A 632 -8.76 -4.92 -11.53
C CYS A 632 -9.22 -4.08 -10.34
N PHE A 633 -10.51 -3.79 -10.22
CA PHE A 633 -11.06 -3.12 -9.04
C PHE A 633 -12.57 -3.37 -8.88
N ALA A 634 -13.04 -3.19 -7.65
CA ALA A 634 -14.46 -3.18 -7.32
C ALA A 634 -14.91 -1.72 -7.11
N PRO A 635 -15.83 -1.18 -7.93
CA PRO A 635 -16.25 0.23 -7.85
C PRO A 635 -16.77 0.65 -6.48
N ASN A 636 -17.45 -0.23 -5.76
CA ASN A 636 -17.94 0.02 -4.42
C ASN A 636 -16.81 0.24 -3.40
N ILE A 637 -15.68 -0.46 -3.55
CA ILE A 637 -14.48 -0.28 -2.70
C ILE A 637 -13.75 1.00 -3.10
N ALA A 638 -13.49 1.21 -4.40
CA ALA A 638 -12.80 2.41 -4.88
C ALA A 638 -13.52 3.71 -4.51
N MET A 639 -14.83 3.68 -4.31
CA MET A 639 -15.65 4.83 -3.92
C MET A 639 -16.07 4.84 -2.45
N SER A 640 -15.57 3.91 -1.63
CA SER A 640 -15.87 3.85 -0.19
C SER A 640 -15.22 5.00 0.57
N ASN A 641 -15.90 5.46 1.65
CA ASN A 641 -15.34 6.42 2.59
C ASN A 641 -14.63 5.67 3.71
N PHE A 642 -13.31 5.71 3.71
CA PHE A 642 -12.49 5.15 4.79
C PHE A 642 -12.25 6.20 5.88
N LYS A 643 -12.29 5.77 7.14
CA LYS A 643 -11.90 6.64 8.25
C LYS A 643 -10.38 6.74 8.31
N ILE A 644 -9.88 7.97 8.35
CA ILE A 644 -8.47 8.26 8.55
C ILE A 644 -8.26 8.86 9.95
N PRO A 645 -7.14 8.55 10.63
CA PRO A 645 -6.79 9.22 11.87
C PRO A 645 -6.44 10.70 11.62
N PRO A 646 -6.41 11.53 12.68
CA PRO A 646 -5.99 12.92 12.57
C PRO A 646 -4.56 13.03 11.99
N VAL A 647 -4.31 14.12 11.31
CA VAL A 647 -2.95 14.45 10.84
C VAL A 647 -2.05 14.70 12.05
N ILE A 648 -0.85 14.15 12.04
CA ILE A 648 0.20 14.46 13.03
C ILE A 648 1.24 15.36 12.35
N ILE A 649 1.53 16.49 12.97
CA ILE A 649 2.65 17.36 12.57
C ILE A 649 3.90 16.77 13.24
N THR A 650 4.79 16.19 12.43
CA THR A 650 5.86 15.34 12.95
C THR A 650 7.11 16.12 13.29
N GLU A 651 7.44 17.13 12.48
CA GLU A 651 8.73 17.81 12.53
C GLU A 651 8.63 19.24 12.03
N MET A 652 9.40 20.11 12.65
CA MET A 652 9.72 21.44 12.15
C MET A 652 11.22 21.52 11.84
N ARG A 653 11.55 21.91 10.61
CA ARG A 653 12.92 22.22 10.19
C ARG A 653 13.08 23.73 10.12
N ILE A 654 13.97 24.28 10.91
CA ILE A 654 14.25 25.71 10.99
C ILE A 654 15.53 25.99 10.20
N PHE A 655 15.46 26.93 9.27
CA PHE A 655 16.61 27.37 8.44
C PHE A 655 17.20 28.65 9.06
N GLU A 656 18.31 28.53 9.78
CA GLU A 656 19.01 29.65 10.37
C GLU A 656 20.02 30.27 9.42
N ARG A 657 20.00 31.60 9.28
CA ARG A 657 21.01 32.35 8.55
C ARG A 657 22.15 32.67 9.52
N LEU A 658 23.21 31.90 9.49
CA LEU A 658 24.46 32.18 10.21
C LEU A 658 25.42 32.91 9.27
N GLY A 659 25.40 34.27 9.25
CA GLY A 659 26.39 35.12 8.62
C GLY A 659 27.11 34.56 7.37
N ASN A 660 28.46 34.50 7.39
CA ASN A 660 29.29 33.95 6.31
C ASN A 660 29.59 32.44 6.42
N GLN A 661 28.93 31.70 7.32
CA GLN A 661 29.08 30.26 7.46
C GLN A 661 27.82 29.51 6.98
N LYS A 662 27.99 28.23 6.60
CA LYS A 662 26.94 27.34 6.09
C LYS A 662 25.64 27.47 6.89
N ASN A 663 24.50 27.57 6.20
CA ASN A 663 23.15 27.53 6.78
C ASN A 663 23.06 26.33 7.71
N SER A 664 22.74 26.55 9.00
CA SER A 664 22.44 25.49 9.95
C SER A 664 20.96 25.14 9.86
N GLU A 665 20.67 23.85 9.85
CA GLU A 665 19.31 23.33 9.93
C GLU A 665 19.10 22.78 11.34
N VAL A 666 18.07 23.26 12.04
CA VAL A 666 17.67 22.76 13.35
C VAL A 666 16.37 21.97 13.20
N PHE A 667 16.38 20.73 13.66
CA PHE A 667 15.21 19.85 13.63
C PHE A 667 14.52 19.87 15.00
N VAL A 668 13.21 20.14 15.01
CA VAL A 668 12.38 20.12 16.22
C VAL A 668 11.26 19.10 16.02
N SER A 669 11.19 18.07 16.86
CA SER A 669 10.06 17.15 16.89
C SER A 669 8.83 17.85 17.47
N LEU A 670 7.68 17.70 16.81
CA LEU A 670 6.43 18.38 17.16
C LEU A 670 5.32 17.44 17.63
N SER A 671 5.55 16.14 17.64
CA SER A 671 4.50 15.13 17.83
C SER A 671 3.57 15.34 19.03
N ASP A 672 4.03 16.09 20.07
CA ASP A 672 3.24 16.38 21.28
C ASP A 672 3.11 17.88 21.60
N LYS A 673 3.59 18.75 20.71
CA LYS A 673 3.59 20.18 20.94
C LYS A 673 2.38 20.83 20.29
N GLN A 674 1.65 21.61 21.06
CA GLN A 674 0.55 22.45 20.56
C GLN A 674 1.00 23.87 20.23
N GLU A 675 2.16 24.30 20.75
CA GLU A 675 2.72 25.64 20.53
C GLU A 675 4.24 25.58 20.36
N VAL A 676 4.77 26.36 19.42
CA VAL A 676 6.21 26.53 19.17
C VAL A 676 6.52 28.02 19.16
N GLU A 677 7.57 28.40 19.89
CA GLU A 677 8.12 29.74 19.89
C GLU A 677 9.39 29.81 19.05
N LEU A 678 9.43 30.77 18.13
CA LEU A 678 10.55 31.03 17.24
C LEU A 678 11.10 32.45 17.51
N THR A 679 12.40 32.62 17.33
CA THR A 679 13.03 33.94 17.32
C THR A 679 12.75 34.64 15.97
N HIS A 680 13.00 35.96 15.90
CA HIS A 680 12.86 36.72 14.65
C HIS A 680 13.85 36.26 13.54
N GLU A 681 14.94 35.59 13.89
CA GLU A 681 15.92 35.02 12.95
C GLU A 681 15.47 33.65 12.41
N GLN A 682 14.61 32.96 13.14
CA GLN A 682 14.05 31.64 12.81
C GLN A 682 12.73 31.76 12.03
N ASN A 683 12.61 32.77 11.20
CA ASN A 683 11.38 33.12 10.49
C ASN A 683 11.19 32.35 9.16
N THR A 684 12.09 31.44 8.86
CA THR A 684 12.01 30.54 7.71
C THR A 684 12.08 29.11 8.21
N PHE A 685 11.00 28.34 8.01
CA PHE A 685 10.87 26.98 8.53
C PHE A 685 10.00 26.14 7.61
N SER A 686 10.16 24.82 7.67
CA SER A 686 9.25 23.88 7.05
C SER A 686 8.60 23.00 8.09
N LEU A 687 7.33 22.66 7.87
CA LEU A 687 6.56 21.71 8.67
C LEU A 687 6.36 20.44 7.88
N THR A 688 6.65 19.30 8.49
CA THR A 688 6.37 17.97 7.94
C THR A 688 5.22 17.35 8.74
N PHE A 689 4.31 16.70 8.05
CA PHE A 689 3.11 16.11 8.64
C PHE A 689 2.77 14.80 7.94
N ASN A 690 2.04 13.93 8.63
CA ASN A 690 1.57 12.67 8.07
C ASN A 690 0.33 12.16 8.79
N VAL A 691 -0.35 11.19 8.17
CA VAL A 691 -1.41 10.38 8.76
C VAL A 691 -0.83 9.01 9.08
N GLN A 692 -1.02 8.53 10.32
CA GLN A 692 -0.41 7.28 10.79
C GLN A 692 -1.22 6.03 10.41
N ASN A 693 -1.91 6.05 9.29
CA ASN A 693 -2.48 4.85 8.66
C ASN A 693 -1.70 4.51 7.38
N TYR A 694 -0.84 3.52 7.48
CA TYR A 694 0.09 3.13 6.42
C TYR A 694 -0.59 2.50 5.19
N SER A 695 -1.86 2.07 5.30
CA SER A 695 -2.64 1.54 4.18
C SER A 695 -2.87 2.55 3.05
N PHE A 696 -2.91 3.85 3.37
CA PHE A 696 -3.28 4.91 2.44
C PHE A 696 -2.23 6.01 2.25
N VAL A 697 -0.99 5.79 2.70
CA VAL A 697 0.06 6.83 2.70
C VAL A 697 0.26 7.49 1.33
N ASN A 698 0.25 6.70 0.26
CA ASN A 698 0.44 7.20 -1.11
C ASN A 698 -0.83 7.84 -1.71
N GLN A 699 -1.97 7.70 -1.04
CA GLN A 699 -3.29 8.12 -1.54
C GLN A 699 -3.84 9.31 -0.76
N MET A 700 -3.01 9.98 0.04
CA MET A 700 -3.43 11.10 0.89
C MET A 700 -3.27 12.44 0.19
N ASP A 701 -4.36 13.21 0.17
CA ASP A 701 -4.34 14.65 -0.15
C ASP A 701 -4.28 15.45 1.14
N TYR A 702 -3.49 16.53 1.15
CA TYR A 702 -3.39 17.45 2.27
C TYR A 702 -3.78 18.87 1.86
N THR A 703 -4.44 19.60 2.76
CA THR A 703 -4.70 21.03 2.63
C THR A 703 -4.36 21.74 3.92
N TYR A 704 -3.77 22.93 3.80
CA TYR A 704 -3.32 23.70 4.95
C TYR A 704 -3.73 25.16 4.87
N MET A 705 -3.72 25.84 6.03
CA MET A 705 -3.89 27.28 6.17
C MET A 705 -3.00 27.79 7.30
N LEU A 706 -2.33 28.90 7.11
CA LEU A 706 -1.60 29.62 8.17
C LEU A 706 -2.42 30.86 8.56
N LYS A 707 -3.36 30.66 9.48
CA LYS A 707 -4.23 31.71 9.99
C LYS A 707 -3.42 32.78 10.73
N GLY A 708 -3.70 34.03 10.45
CA GLY A 708 -2.91 35.17 10.92
C GLY A 708 -1.96 35.75 9.89
N LEU A 709 -1.55 34.92 8.88
CA LEU A 709 -0.87 35.37 7.67
C LEU A 709 -1.87 35.48 6.51
N GLU A 710 -2.59 34.38 6.25
CA GLU A 710 -3.61 34.27 5.20
C GLU A 710 -4.77 33.40 5.70
N ASN A 711 -6.00 33.68 5.25
CA ASN A 711 -7.20 32.94 5.64
C ASN A 711 -7.73 32.06 4.49
N SER A 712 -6.84 31.50 3.67
CA SER A 712 -7.17 30.64 2.53
C SER A 712 -6.58 29.25 2.71
N TRP A 713 -7.29 28.22 2.24
CA TRP A 713 -6.80 26.85 2.21
C TRP A 713 -5.98 26.60 0.95
N TYR A 714 -4.80 26.04 1.11
CA TYR A 714 -3.87 25.70 0.04
C TYR A 714 -3.64 24.19 0.00
N THR A 715 -3.60 23.61 -1.20
CA THR A 715 -3.30 22.18 -1.39
C THR A 715 -1.80 21.96 -1.35
N VAL A 716 -1.37 20.88 -0.71
CA VAL A 716 0.03 20.41 -0.73
C VAL A 716 0.23 19.62 -2.01
N ASN A 717 1.18 20.01 -2.83
CA ASN A 717 1.39 19.39 -4.13
C ASN A 717 2.34 18.18 -4.11
N GLU A 718 3.33 18.16 -3.22
CA GLU A 718 4.33 17.08 -3.10
C GLU A 718 4.94 17.03 -1.68
N ASN A 719 5.37 15.83 -1.24
CA ASN A 719 6.26 15.61 -0.09
C ASN A 719 5.76 15.90 1.32
N ASN A 720 4.49 15.81 1.64
CA ASN A 720 3.94 15.93 3.00
C ASN A 720 4.62 17.02 3.86
N SER A 721 5.06 18.11 3.22
CA SER A 721 5.71 19.23 3.89
C SER A 721 5.38 20.58 3.25
N VAL A 722 5.39 21.61 4.07
CA VAL A 722 5.14 23.00 3.64
C VAL A 722 6.23 23.89 4.20
N THR A 723 6.79 24.75 3.36
CA THR A 723 7.86 25.69 3.75
C THR A 723 7.33 27.11 3.76
N PHE A 724 7.50 27.78 4.89
CA PHE A 724 7.20 29.18 5.09
C PHE A 724 8.49 29.98 5.12
N ARG A 725 8.50 31.13 4.43
CA ARG A 725 9.70 31.97 4.32
C ARG A 725 9.43 33.39 4.75
N ASN A 726 10.34 33.95 5.56
CA ASN A 726 10.32 35.33 6.03
C ASN A 726 9.00 35.69 6.73
N ILE A 727 8.53 34.84 7.64
CA ILE A 727 7.29 35.09 8.37
C ILE A 727 7.50 36.26 9.34
N PRO A 728 6.67 37.31 9.31
CA PRO A 728 6.78 38.45 10.24
C PRO A 728 6.59 38.02 11.69
N PRO A 729 7.12 38.81 12.66
CA PRO A 729 6.78 38.60 14.08
C PRO A 729 5.28 38.65 14.31
N GLY A 730 4.75 37.63 15.02
CA GLY A 730 3.33 37.50 15.28
C GLY A 730 2.94 36.14 15.84
N LYS A 731 1.66 35.96 16.09
CA LYS A 731 1.04 34.69 16.50
C LYS A 731 0.24 34.13 15.32
N TYR A 732 0.57 32.92 14.92
CA TYR A 732 -0.03 32.21 13.81
C TYR A 732 -0.61 30.88 14.28
N GLU A 733 -1.68 30.44 13.61
CA GLU A 733 -2.26 29.12 13.81
C GLU A 733 -2.16 28.35 12.49
N PHE A 734 -1.29 27.35 12.45
CA PHE A 734 -1.17 26.43 11.33
C PHE A 734 -2.27 25.38 11.45
N LEU A 735 -3.13 25.30 10.45
CA LEU A 735 -4.22 24.35 10.35
C LEU A 735 -3.95 23.40 9.20
N ILE A 736 -4.15 22.10 9.41
CA ILE A 736 -3.96 21.08 8.37
C ILE A 736 -5.07 20.05 8.41
N LYS A 737 -5.50 19.62 7.22
CA LYS A 737 -6.46 18.55 7.01
C LYS A 737 -5.89 17.53 6.04
N ALA A 738 -6.28 16.28 6.17
CA ALA A 738 -5.99 15.23 5.22
C ALA A 738 -7.28 14.53 4.77
N ARG A 739 -7.26 13.98 3.57
CA ARG A 739 -8.29 13.07 3.05
C ARG A 739 -7.65 12.00 2.18
N ILE A 740 -8.30 10.88 2.00
CA ILE A 740 -7.97 9.97 0.92
C ILE A 740 -8.42 10.62 -0.40
N HIS A 741 -7.65 10.43 -1.44
CA HIS A 741 -7.89 10.98 -2.77
C HIS A 741 -9.37 10.84 -3.19
N ASN A 742 -9.96 11.90 -3.72
CA ASN A 742 -11.37 12.00 -4.14
C ASN A 742 -12.44 11.96 -3.02
N GLN A 743 -12.08 11.79 -1.74
CA GLN A 743 -13.05 11.87 -0.64
C GLN A 743 -13.34 13.32 -0.23
N GLU A 744 -14.35 13.50 0.63
CA GLU A 744 -14.69 14.81 1.19
C GLU A 744 -13.66 15.21 2.27
N TRP A 745 -13.40 16.52 2.39
CA TRP A 745 -12.52 17.03 3.44
C TRP A 745 -13.19 16.91 4.80
N PRO A 746 -12.47 16.49 5.87
CA PRO A 746 -13.02 16.45 7.22
C PRO A 746 -13.34 17.87 7.72
N GLU A 747 -14.32 17.99 8.61
CA GLU A 747 -14.67 19.29 9.22
C GLU A 747 -13.56 19.76 10.16
N GLU A 748 -12.99 18.85 10.97
CA GLU A 748 -11.94 19.14 11.93
C GLU A 748 -10.57 19.23 11.25
N ALA A 749 -9.74 20.14 11.78
CA ALA A 749 -8.36 20.33 11.36
C ALA A 749 -7.42 20.13 12.55
N THR A 750 -6.24 19.54 12.31
CA THR A 750 -5.15 19.56 13.29
C THR A 750 -4.55 20.97 13.32
N SER A 751 -4.29 21.51 14.52
CA SER A 751 -3.75 22.84 14.70
C SER A 751 -2.41 22.84 15.44
N LEU A 752 -1.53 23.79 15.07
CA LEU A 752 -0.28 24.10 15.75
C LEU A 752 -0.16 25.63 15.88
N ILE A 753 0.05 26.12 17.08
CA ILE A 753 0.31 27.54 17.30
C ILE A 753 1.79 27.83 17.10
N ILE A 754 2.10 28.81 16.26
CA ILE A 754 3.46 29.26 15.95
C ILE A 754 3.57 30.72 16.37
N ARG A 755 4.47 31.00 17.30
CA ARG A 755 4.74 32.36 17.75
C ARG A 755 6.14 32.79 17.29
N VAL A 756 6.22 33.77 16.42
CA VAL A 756 7.48 34.40 16.02
C VAL A 756 7.69 35.64 16.86
N ASN A 757 8.68 35.63 17.76
CA ASN A 757 8.96 36.74 18.66
C ASN A 757 9.62 37.91 17.92
N PRO A 758 9.25 39.18 18.22
CA PRO A 758 9.89 40.32 17.60
C PRO A 758 11.34 40.50 18.11
N PRO A 759 12.21 41.11 17.29
CA PRO A 759 13.54 41.49 17.77
C PRO A 759 13.46 42.45 18.96
N ILE A 760 14.49 42.45 19.81
CA ILE A 760 14.52 43.17 21.06
C ILE A 760 14.16 44.65 20.89
N TRP A 761 14.61 45.25 19.76
CA TRP A 761 14.34 46.67 19.47
C TRP A 761 12.91 46.99 18.99
N LEU A 762 12.10 45.98 18.66
CA LEU A 762 10.68 46.12 18.28
C LEU A 762 9.71 45.71 19.39
N THR A 763 10.21 45.33 20.57
CA THR A 763 9.40 44.97 21.74
C THR A 763 8.67 46.19 22.29
N TRP A 764 7.56 45.98 23.02
CA TRP A 764 6.75 47.05 23.56
C TRP A 764 7.53 47.97 24.51
N TRP A 765 8.42 47.41 25.32
CA TRP A 765 9.27 48.20 26.24
C TRP A 765 10.37 48.96 25.48
N ALA A 766 10.93 48.45 24.39
CA ALA A 766 11.86 49.19 23.56
C ALA A 766 11.16 50.41 22.91
N LYS A 767 9.92 50.21 22.40
CA LYS A 767 9.10 51.32 21.88
C LYS A 767 8.80 52.37 22.95
N LEU A 768 8.56 51.92 24.21
CA LEU A 768 8.39 52.86 25.34
C LEU A 768 9.68 53.67 25.58
N ILE A 769 10.86 53.00 25.54
CA ILE A 769 12.13 53.71 25.67
C ILE A 769 12.32 54.72 24.54
N TYR A 770 12.00 54.37 23.31
CA TYR A 770 12.08 55.33 22.18
C TYR A 770 11.17 56.51 22.36
N ILE A 771 9.96 56.33 22.84
CA ILE A 771 9.03 57.43 23.14
C ILE A 771 9.60 58.32 24.25
N LEU A 772 10.09 57.71 25.36
CA LEU A 772 10.67 58.48 26.46
C LEU A 772 11.94 59.24 26.05
N THR A 773 12.82 58.63 25.26
CA THR A 773 14.02 59.29 24.75
C THR A 773 13.65 60.44 23.81
N SER A 774 12.65 60.24 22.92
CA SER A 774 12.14 61.29 22.02
C SER A 774 11.56 62.46 22.80
N ILE A 775 10.75 62.22 23.83
CA ILE A 775 10.21 63.25 24.74
C ILE A 775 11.35 63.98 25.46
N SER A 776 12.36 63.28 25.97
CA SER A 776 13.53 63.84 26.58
C SER A 776 14.34 64.75 25.65
N ILE A 777 14.55 64.29 24.41
CA ILE A 777 15.24 65.13 23.38
C ILE A 777 14.44 66.38 23.07
N ILE A 778 13.12 66.29 22.88
CA ILE A 778 12.23 67.43 22.65
C ILE A 778 12.29 68.40 23.84
N TYR A 779 12.24 67.88 25.07
CA TYR A 779 12.39 68.68 26.27
C TYR A 779 13.74 69.42 26.31
N LEU A 780 14.83 68.76 26.05
CA LEU A 780 16.17 69.33 26.01
C LEU A 780 16.28 70.44 24.92
N ILE A 781 15.71 70.23 23.71
CA ILE A 781 15.66 71.24 22.67
C ILE A 781 14.87 72.46 23.08
N LEU A 782 13.67 72.24 23.68
CA LEU A 782 12.83 73.35 24.17
C LEU A 782 13.50 74.12 25.34
N HIS A 783 14.17 73.40 26.23
CA HIS A 783 14.92 74.00 27.34
C HIS A 783 16.14 74.79 26.80
N ALA A 784 16.90 74.26 25.83
CA ALA A 784 17.99 74.97 25.21
C ALA A 784 17.52 76.22 24.41
N TYR A 785 16.39 76.08 23.71
CA TYR A 785 15.74 77.20 23.03
C TYR A 785 15.28 78.30 24.00
N LYS A 786 14.63 77.95 25.11
CA LYS A 786 14.24 78.81 26.18
C LYS A 786 15.46 79.55 26.78
N LYS A 787 16.54 78.83 27.09
CA LYS A 787 17.80 79.35 27.60
C LYS A 787 18.47 80.32 26.61
N LYS A 788 18.35 80.13 25.33
CA LYS A 788 18.84 81.05 24.31
C LYS A 788 18.01 82.35 24.26
N ILE A 789 16.72 82.24 24.36
CA ILE A 789 15.83 83.41 24.43
C ILE A 789 16.09 84.22 25.70
N ASP A 790 16.25 83.54 26.87
CA ASP A 790 16.60 84.17 28.10
C ASP A 790 17.98 84.84 28.12
N LEU A 791 18.90 84.51 27.22
CA LEU A 791 20.22 85.12 27.01
C LEU A 791 20.20 86.26 26.00
N GLU A 792 19.22 86.31 25.08
CA GLU A 792 19.03 87.40 24.11
C GLU A 792 18.12 88.50 24.58
N SER A 793 17.39 88.31 25.69
CA SER A 793 16.58 89.34 26.38
C SER A 793 17.40 90.01 27.50
#